data_8b096021789dc52f2d1bcace9ae6d043
#
_entry.id   8b096021789dc52f2d1bcace9ae6d043
#
_cell.length_a   1.000
_cell.length_b   1.000
_cell.length_c   1.000
_cell.angle_alpha   90.00
_cell.angle_beta   90.00
_cell.angle_gamma   90.00
#
_symmetry.space_group_name_H-M   'P 1'
#
loop_
_entity.id
_entity.type
_entity.pdbx_description
1 polymer ?
#
loop_
_entity_poly.entity_id
_entity_poly.type
_entity_poly.pdbx_seq_one_letter_code
_entity_poly.pdbx_strand_id
1 'polypeptide(L)'
;MKHIATIHPFTCVIASFACFVATVDAAPDSRLPDGSDFVFWEKPLTFTKTYHVDGASPRGDDAGPGTQEQPFRTIARAADILQPGERVVIAAGTYRERVSPARGGTGPDRMISYEAAPGATVIVKGSEILREGWEPSSEPMRGATATSPLWKHELPGSLFSDAYNPFAMVNVPGDWSWLNTKQVDMGPYLRRRGLIFADGKPLEPVEQYRELGDVPLWVPPPADAAPRRTGLPARSRGGPIMQEIGGSQDGRFWIEHQGNVIHVRIAAGDIATSQVEVTTREQVFAPREQGLGFIRVQGITFQHAGNAFPPPQRGLVSTGGGHHWIIEGNTLEWANGVGLDIGSQHWSGSRHPQAGDSHVVRGNTLRYIGVEGIGGMGTANTLVEDNLIEWVGWQDAERAWEAAGAKFHRARNLLFRRNVVRHIRHANALWLDVGNSNSRITANVFADVLTVSAAIHLEMSLEANQVDNNIIWDVRNAEPGTPGQRGAAGSGIFLHASQNQIVAQNLMGRCDNVGVFPALRPDRAGSGNARQHQIHNNVFARCDKGGIVFLDADNGADGNVYASLPDRFGGVAKDDVVQWVDLESWRAHGWDLRGGRAALELDFDPDRLEMKVVGRVALPRVPVFNHIDSDAEGKLAKPLRPPGPFATPQSWRTRIVDPRKR
;
A
#
# COMPACT_ATOMS: atom_id res chain seq x y z
N MET A 1 30.94 -58.59 75.45
CA MET A 1 31.02 -57.19 75.14
C MET A 1 30.61 -57.02 73.65
N LYS A 2 29.40 -56.59 73.45
CA LYS A 2 28.84 -56.44 72.09
C LYS A 2 28.70 -54.95 71.77
N HIS A 3 29.39 -54.47 70.74
CA HIS A 3 29.19 -53.12 70.20
C HIS A 3 28.03 -53.20 69.19
N ILE A 4 27.02 -52.38 69.44
CA ILE A 4 25.88 -52.15 68.57
C ILE A 4 26.21 -50.93 67.73
N ALA A 5 26.28 -51.09 66.43
CA ALA A 5 26.44 -49.96 65.46
C ALA A 5 25.07 -49.42 65.09
N THR A 6 24.87 -48.12 65.30
CA THR A 6 23.65 -47.40 64.97
C THR A 6 23.72 -46.91 63.50
N ILE A 7 22.77 -47.36 62.65
CA ILE A 7 22.63 -46.92 61.28
C ILE A 7 21.68 -45.72 61.25
N HIS A 8 22.12 -44.58 60.72
CA HIS A 8 21.27 -43.42 60.44
C HIS A 8 20.68 -43.55 59.02
N PRO A 9 19.40 -43.28 58.79
CA PRO A 9 18.83 -43.25 57.46
C PRO A 9 19.18 -41.93 56.75
N PHE A 10 19.76 -42.02 55.56
CA PHE A 10 19.89 -40.89 54.61
C PHE A 10 18.51 -40.60 53.97
N THR A 11 17.97 -39.41 54.25
CA THR A 11 16.77 -38.92 53.58
C THR A 11 17.18 -38.26 52.25
N CYS A 12 16.88 -38.91 51.15
CA CYS A 12 17.07 -38.36 49.79
C CYS A 12 15.97 -37.33 49.51
N VAL A 13 16.26 -36.07 49.46
CA VAL A 13 15.37 -35.00 49.03
C VAL A 13 15.44 -34.92 47.51
N ILE A 14 14.42 -35.45 46.82
CA ILE A 14 14.21 -35.26 45.38
C ILE A 14 13.63 -33.85 45.19
N ALA A 15 14.44 -32.91 44.75
CA ALA A 15 13.98 -31.59 44.32
C ALA A 15 13.35 -31.75 42.90
N SER A 16 12.03 -31.72 42.82
CA SER A 16 11.30 -31.66 41.57
C SER A 16 11.47 -30.24 41.00
N PHE A 17 12.30 -30.08 39.97
CA PHE A 17 12.32 -28.89 39.14
C PHE A 17 11.04 -28.89 38.28
N ALA A 18 10.04 -28.15 38.69
CA ALA A 18 8.94 -27.80 37.82
C ALA A 18 9.47 -26.79 36.75
N CYS A 19 9.66 -27.29 35.54
CA CYS A 19 9.94 -26.43 34.39
C CYS A 19 8.67 -25.62 34.11
N PHE A 20 8.62 -24.38 34.58
CA PHE A 20 7.63 -23.41 34.14
C PHE A 20 7.97 -23.08 32.69
N VAL A 21 7.32 -23.75 31.75
CA VAL A 21 7.20 -23.26 30.38
C VAL A 21 6.31 -22.02 30.49
N ALA A 22 6.89 -20.84 30.55
CA ALA A 22 6.15 -19.61 30.35
C ALA A 22 5.56 -19.69 28.93
N THR A 23 4.28 -19.93 28.84
CA THR A 23 3.53 -19.69 27.60
C THR A 23 3.66 -18.19 27.34
N VAL A 24 4.48 -17.80 26.38
CA VAL A 24 4.45 -16.45 25.84
C VAL A 24 3.07 -16.33 25.20
N ASP A 25 2.17 -15.59 25.84
CA ASP A 25 0.88 -15.29 25.24
C ASP A 25 1.15 -14.67 23.85
N ALA A 26 0.52 -15.26 22.83
CA ALA A 26 0.64 -14.74 21.46
C ALA A 26 0.28 -13.25 21.45
N ALA A 27 1.05 -12.47 20.71
CA ALA A 27 0.77 -11.04 20.58
C ALA A 27 -0.68 -10.85 20.05
N PRO A 28 -1.46 -9.90 20.59
CA PRO A 28 -2.78 -9.61 20.05
C PRO A 28 -2.74 -9.38 18.53
N ASP A 29 -3.80 -9.74 17.80
CA ASP A 29 -3.93 -9.62 16.35
C ASP A 29 -2.92 -10.48 15.54
N SER A 30 -2.44 -11.60 16.08
CA SER A 30 -1.45 -12.45 15.40
C SER A 30 -1.97 -13.82 14.97
N ARG A 31 -3.18 -14.20 15.37
CA ARG A 31 -3.75 -15.50 15.01
C ARG A 31 -4.25 -15.50 13.58
N LEU A 32 -3.77 -16.44 12.77
CA LEU A 32 -4.13 -16.58 11.36
C LEU A 32 -5.51 -17.24 11.18
N PRO A 33 -6.11 -17.21 9.96
CA PRO A 33 -7.43 -17.77 9.70
C PRO A 33 -7.60 -19.25 10.05
N ASP A 34 -6.56 -20.06 9.93
CA ASP A 34 -6.55 -21.49 10.29
C ASP A 34 -6.40 -21.75 11.81
N GLY A 35 -6.26 -20.69 12.61
CA GLY A 35 -6.08 -20.76 14.06
C GLY A 35 -4.64 -20.86 14.52
N SER A 36 -3.67 -20.96 13.62
CA SER A 36 -2.25 -20.91 13.97
C SER A 36 -1.82 -19.50 14.36
N ASP A 37 -0.77 -19.39 15.16
CA ASP A 37 -0.17 -18.09 15.48
C ASP A 37 0.85 -17.70 14.40
N PHE A 38 0.86 -16.41 14.04
CA PHE A 38 1.90 -15.86 13.17
C PHE A 38 3.27 -15.93 13.85
N VAL A 39 4.28 -16.39 13.13
CA VAL A 39 5.63 -16.59 13.68
C VAL A 39 6.47 -15.33 13.46
N PHE A 40 6.83 -14.66 14.56
CA PHE A 40 7.78 -13.55 14.58
C PHE A 40 9.20 -14.13 14.67
N TRP A 41 9.98 -13.96 13.60
CA TRP A 41 11.33 -14.53 13.50
C TRP A 41 12.45 -13.59 13.97
N GLU A 42 12.14 -12.33 14.16
CA GLU A 42 13.10 -11.27 14.50
C GLU A 42 13.82 -11.54 15.83
N LYS A 43 15.07 -11.15 15.89
CA LYS A 43 15.89 -11.20 17.09
C LYS A 43 16.54 -9.84 17.38
N PRO A 44 16.88 -9.54 18.63
CA PRO A 44 17.71 -8.37 18.95
C PRO A 44 19.01 -8.40 18.15
N LEU A 45 19.35 -7.27 17.50
CA LEU A 45 20.53 -7.17 16.64
C LEU A 45 21.75 -6.69 17.44
N THR A 46 22.88 -7.34 17.20
CA THR A 46 24.20 -6.91 17.63
C THR A 46 25.12 -6.89 16.43
N PHE A 47 25.93 -5.83 16.31
CA PHE A 47 26.81 -5.67 15.17
C PHE A 47 28.27 -5.80 15.56
N THR A 48 29.02 -6.55 14.78
CA THR A 48 30.46 -6.77 14.96
C THR A 48 31.29 -5.57 14.52
N LYS A 49 30.77 -4.79 13.56
CA LYS A 49 31.42 -3.58 13.07
C LYS A 49 30.39 -2.54 12.63
N THR A 50 30.71 -1.29 12.86
CA THR A 50 29.93 -0.14 12.39
C THR A 50 30.79 0.70 11.46
N TYR A 51 30.29 0.96 10.25
CA TYR A 51 30.83 1.95 9.33
C TYR A 51 30.02 3.24 9.42
N HIS A 52 30.60 4.33 8.98
CA HIS A 52 29.98 5.65 8.97
C HIS A 52 30.04 6.25 7.58
N VAL A 53 28.96 6.89 7.18
CA VAL A 53 28.84 7.66 5.94
C VAL A 53 28.49 9.10 6.28
N ASP A 54 29.24 10.05 5.75
CA ASP A 54 28.97 11.49 5.84
C ASP A 54 29.43 12.19 4.55
N GLY A 55 28.50 12.42 3.64
CA GLY A 55 28.75 13.06 2.34
C GLY A 55 29.16 14.54 2.44
N ALA A 56 28.86 15.20 3.56
CA ALA A 56 29.21 16.61 3.81
C ALA A 56 30.53 16.76 4.56
N SER A 57 31.09 15.70 5.13
CA SER A 57 32.33 15.74 5.89
C SER A 57 33.52 16.11 5.00
N PRO A 58 34.35 17.10 5.38
CA PRO A 58 35.59 17.39 4.66
C PRO A 58 36.59 16.23 4.69
N ARG A 59 36.43 15.29 5.64
CA ARG A 59 37.24 14.07 5.78
C ARG A 59 36.59 12.84 5.16
N GLY A 60 35.43 13.02 4.50
CA GLY A 60 34.71 11.94 3.81
C GLY A 60 35.51 11.44 2.61
N ASP A 61 35.83 10.16 2.59
CA ASP A 61 36.59 9.52 1.52
C ASP A 61 36.19 8.04 1.35
N ASP A 62 35.76 7.68 0.15
CA ASP A 62 35.36 6.31 -0.16
C ASP A 62 36.56 5.33 -0.24
N ALA A 63 37.79 5.84 -0.37
CA ALA A 63 38.99 5.05 -0.24
C ALA A 63 39.45 4.87 1.24
N GLY A 64 38.83 5.59 2.16
CA GLY A 64 39.16 5.59 3.58
C GLY A 64 38.62 4.37 4.34
N PRO A 65 38.81 4.34 5.67
CA PRO A 65 38.42 3.21 6.52
C PRO A 65 36.91 3.16 6.85
N GLY A 66 36.16 4.24 6.63
CA GLY A 66 34.72 4.35 6.99
C GLY A 66 34.49 4.41 8.50
N THR A 67 35.41 4.97 9.27
CA THR A 67 35.22 5.24 10.70
C THR A 67 34.45 6.54 10.92
N GLN A 68 34.07 6.83 12.13
CA GLN A 68 33.40 8.09 12.48
C GLN A 68 34.29 9.31 12.19
N GLU A 69 35.60 9.19 12.39
CA GLU A 69 36.60 10.25 12.16
C GLU A 69 36.92 10.43 10.66
N GLN A 70 36.86 9.35 9.90
CA GLN A 70 37.08 9.30 8.43
C GLN A 70 35.96 8.50 7.76
N PRO A 71 34.75 9.09 7.65
CA PRO A 71 33.60 8.38 7.10
C PRO A 71 33.74 8.17 5.59
N PHE A 72 32.97 7.26 5.05
CA PHE A 72 32.77 7.19 3.61
C PHE A 72 31.97 8.41 3.15
N ARG A 73 32.13 8.77 1.89
CA ARG A 73 31.40 9.85 1.24
C ARG A 73 30.03 9.38 0.74
N THR A 74 29.94 8.11 0.31
CA THR A 74 28.74 7.54 -0.30
C THR A 74 28.24 6.32 0.45
N ILE A 75 26.93 6.09 0.39
CA ILE A 75 26.29 4.89 0.94
C ILE A 75 26.63 3.69 0.05
N ALA A 76 26.76 3.90 -1.26
CA ALA A 76 27.15 2.88 -2.22
C ALA A 76 28.49 2.22 -1.84
N ARG A 77 29.45 3.01 -1.35
CA ARG A 77 30.74 2.44 -0.87
C ARG A 77 30.55 1.49 0.30
N ALA A 78 29.70 1.84 1.27
CA ALA A 78 29.38 0.93 2.38
C ALA A 78 28.68 -0.34 1.85
N ALA A 79 27.74 -0.18 0.92
CA ALA A 79 26.99 -1.29 0.32
C ALA A 79 27.91 -2.32 -0.39
N ASP A 80 29.04 -1.88 -0.92
CA ASP A 80 30.02 -2.76 -1.57
C ASP A 80 30.77 -3.67 -0.60
N ILE A 81 31.00 -3.22 0.65
CA ILE A 81 31.94 -3.88 1.54
C ILE A 81 31.32 -4.56 2.76
N LEU A 82 30.12 -4.15 3.18
CA LEU A 82 29.46 -4.70 4.36
C LEU A 82 29.41 -6.23 4.33
N GLN A 83 29.71 -6.84 5.48
CA GLN A 83 29.68 -8.28 5.72
C GLN A 83 28.52 -8.65 6.66
N PRO A 84 28.08 -9.92 6.69
CA PRO A 84 27.06 -10.38 7.63
C PRO A 84 27.38 -10.05 9.09
N GLY A 85 26.45 -9.36 9.75
CA GLY A 85 26.61 -8.88 11.13
C GLY A 85 27.27 -7.50 11.22
N GLU A 86 27.40 -6.76 10.14
CA GLU A 86 27.91 -5.39 10.12
C GLU A 86 26.80 -4.38 9.77
N ARG A 87 27.00 -3.12 10.15
CA ARG A 87 26.10 -2.02 9.81
C ARG A 87 26.82 -0.78 9.29
N VAL A 88 26.07 0.05 8.60
CA VAL A 88 26.45 1.43 8.29
C VAL A 88 25.49 2.41 8.94
N VAL A 89 26.02 3.44 9.58
CA VAL A 89 25.29 4.57 10.15
C VAL A 89 25.54 5.79 9.28
N ILE A 90 24.46 6.39 8.77
CA ILE A 90 24.47 7.43 7.75
C ILE A 90 24.13 8.76 8.39
N ALA A 91 25.01 9.74 8.25
CA ALA A 91 24.81 11.12 8.74
C ALA A 91 23.75 11.86 7.89
N ALA A 92 23.20 12.94 8.47
CA ALA A 92 22.23 13.79 7.79
C ALA A 92 22.80 14.34 6.47
N GLY A 93 21.97 14.29 5.42
CA GLY A 93 22.35 14.79 4.10
C GLY A 93 21.46 14.27 2.99
N THR A 94 21.69 14.82 1.80
CA THR A 94 21.06 14.34 0.56
C THR A 94 22.09 13.61 -0.29
N TYR A 95 21.84 12.33 -0.53
CA TYR A 95 22.68 11.41 -1.27
C TYR A 95 22.03 11.11 -2.62
N ARG A 96 22.65 11.55 -3.74
CA ARG A 96 22.12 11.33 -5.09
C ARG A 96 22.82 10.13 -5.70
N GLU A 97 22.33 8.97 -5.35
CA GLU A 97 22.96 7.71 -5.73
C GLU A 97 21.94 6.55 -5.78
N ARG A 98 22.33 5.46 -6.38
CA ARG A 98 21.68 4.15 -6.22
C ARG A 98 22.49 3.34 -5.22
N VAL A 99 21.85 2.92 -4.15
CA VAL A 99 22.45 2.02 -3.16
C VAL A 99 22.16 0.58 -3.57
N SER A 100 23.20 -0.20 -3.83
CA SER A 100 23.08 -1.58 -4.30
C SER A 100 23.85 -2.54 -3.37
N PRO A 101 23.19 -3.09 -2.33
CA PRO A 101 23.83 -4.10 -1.47
C PRO A 101 24.49 -5.21 -2.25
N ALA A 102 25.78 -5.44 -2.03
CA ALA A 102 26.52 -6.50 -2.68
C ALA A 102 26.32 -7.86 -1.99
N ARG A 103 25.87 -7.86 -0.73
CA ARG A 103 25.68 -9.06 0.11
C ARG A 103 24.47 -8.90 1.00
N GLY A 104 23.93 -10.03 1.44
CA GLY A 104 22.97 -10.13 2.54
C GLY A 104 23.64 -10.64 3.83
N GLY A 105 22.86 -10.66 4.92
CA GLY A 105 23.23 -11.35 6.14
C GLY A 105 23.11 -12.86 6.00
N THR A 106 23.44 -13.59 7.07
CA THR A 106 23.41 -15.06 7.10
C THR A 106 22.41 -15.64 8.12
N GLY A 107 21.69 -14.78 8.81
CA GLY A 107 20.69 -15.18 9.80
C GLY A 107 20.11 -13.99 10.55
N PRO A 108 19.09 -14.21 11.38
CA PRO A 108 18.38 -13.15 12.10
C PRO A 108 19.27 -12.41 13.12
N ASP A 109 20.36 -13.00 13.56
CA ASP A 109 21.36 -12.43 14.47
C ASP A 109 22.61 -11.89 13.74
N ARG A 110 22.67 -12.07 12.41
CA ARG A 110 23.79 -11.64 11.57
C ARG A 110 23.31 -10.89 10.32
N MET A 111 22.37 -9.99 10.52
CA MET A 111 21.86 -9.13 9.47
C MET A 111 22.91 -8.10 9.02
N ILE A 112 22.78 -7.59 7.81
CA ILE A 112 23.42 -6.35 7.35
C ILE A 112 22.42 -5.21 7.55
N SER A 113 22.86 -4.08 8.15
CA SER A 113 21.95 -2.98 8.44
C SER A 113 22.43 -1.65 7.83
N TYR A 114 21.47 -0.93 7.24
CA TYR A 114 21.60 0.43 6.73
C TYR A 114 20.72 1.33 7.59
N GLU A 115 21.31 2.25 8.35
CA GLU A 115 20.61 3.01 9.37
C GLU A 115 20.91 4.51 9.26
N ALA A 116 19.88 5.34 9.32
CA ALA A 116 20.11 6.76 9.59
C ALA A 116 20.70 6.94 11.00
N ALA A 117 21.63 7.86 11.18
CA ALA A 117 22.11 8.22 12.50
C ALA A 117 20.94 8.74 13.36
N PRO A 118 20.95 8.53 14.68
CA PRO A 118 19.88 8.96 15.56
C PRO A 118 19.54 10.45 15.39
N GLY A 119 18.28 10.74 15.03
CA GLY A 119 17.81 12.11 14.78
C GLY A 119 18.26 12.74 13.46
N ALA A 120 18.98 12.02 12.61
CA ALA A 120 19.44 12.53 11.31
C ALA A 120 18.35 12.43 10.26
N THR A 121 18.23 13.47 9.44
CA THR A 121 17.45 13.43 8.20
C THR A 121 18.36 12.97 7.06
N VAL A 122 18.19 11.71 6.65
CA VAL A 122 18.94 11.09 5.55
C VAL A 122 18.01 10.95 4.36
N ILE A 123 18.36 11.55 3.22
CA ILE A 123 17.58 11.50 1.99
C ILE A 123 18.41 10.90 0.87
N VAL A 124 17.95 9.81 0.28
CA VAL A 124 18.56 9.16 -0.90
C VAL A 124 17.65 9.43 -2.11
N LYS A 125 18.20 10.10 -3.13
CA LYS A 125 17.42 10.56 -4.30
C LYS A 125 17.85 9.88 -5.59
N GLY A 126 16.85 9.50 -6.38
CA GLY A 126 17.03 9.02 -7.75
C GLY A 126 16.99 10.12 -8.81
N SER A 127 17.17 11.37 -8.42
CA SER A 127 17.15 12.55 -9.31
C SER A 127 18.48 13.29 -9.32
N GLU A 128 18.73 14.02 -10.40
CA GLU A 128 19.84 14.97 -10.51
C GLU A 128 19.33 16.39 -10.69
N ILE A 129 20.14 17.39 -10.33
CA ILE A 129 19.84 18.81 -10.49
C ILE A 129 20.41 19.28 -11.83
N LEU A 130 19.56 19.86 -12.67
CA LEU A 130 19.96 20.52 -13.90
C LEU A 130 20.23 22.00 -13.60
N ARG A 131 21.52 22.39 -13.58
CA ARG A 131 21.95 23.75 -13.21
C ARG A 131 22.17 24.66 -14.41
N GLU A 132 22.67 24.08 -15.51
CA GLU A 132 23.12 24.80 -16.71
C GLU A 132 22.51 24.16 -17.94
N GLY A 133 22.60 24.82 -19.10
CA GLY A 133 22.11 24.27 -20.37
C GLY A 133 20.62 24.54 -20.64
N TRP A 134 19.98 25.40 -19.86
CA TRP A 134 18.61 25.87 -20.13
C TRP A 134 18.59 26.89 -21.27
N GLU A 135 17.70 26.67 -22.23
CA GLU A 135 17.45 27.56 -23.35
C GLU A 135 15.98 27.97 -23.40
N PRO A 136 15.65 29.18 -23.91
CA PRO A 136 14.26 29.52 -24.17
C PRO A 136 13.59 28.50 -25.10
N SER A 137 12.41 28.04 -24.71
CA SER A 137 11.60 27.16 -25.53
C SER A 137 10.63 28.01 -26.37
N SER A 138 10.92 28.14 -27.64
CA SER A 138 10.03 28.80 -28.60
C SER A 138 9.72 27.82 -29.73
N GLU A 139 8.54 27.27 -29.71
CA GLU A 139 8.04 26.36 -30.76
C GLU A 139 6.73 26.92 -31.33
N PRO A 140 6.82 27.95 -32.20
CA PRO A 140 5.63 28.65 -32.72
C PRO A 140 4.64 27.74 -33.41
N MET A 141 5.12 26.65 -34.02
CA MET A 141 4.30 25.66 -34.70
C MET A 141 3.53 24.74 -33.75
N ARG A 142 3.87 24.69 -32.44
CA ARG A 142 3.23 23.84 -31.44
C ARG A 142 2.17 24.60 -30.60
N GLY A 143 2.00 25.88 -30.84
CA GLY A 143 0.82 26.65 -30.41
C GLY A 143 0.66 26.93 -28.93
N ALA A 144 1.74 26.89 -28.13
CA ALA A 144 1.66 27.31 -26.73
C ALA A 144 1.64 28.84 -26.63
N THR A 145 0.63 29.38 -25.95
CA THR A 145 0.60 30.80 -25.53
C THR A 145 0.72 30.80 -24.02
N ALA A 146 1.82 31.32 -23.50
CA ALA A 146 2.09 31.39 -22.07
C ALA A 146 2.52 32.82 -21.68
N THR A 147 2.00 33.29 -20.54
CA THR A 147 2.45 34.53 -19.91
C THR A 147 3.78 34.35 -19.17
N SER A 148 4.10 33.11 -18.74
CA SER A 148 5.39 32.76 -18.14
C SER A 148 6.35 32.21 -19.20
N PRO A 149 7.66 32.49 -19.08
CA PRO A 149 8.66 31.92 -19.98
C PRO A 149 8.63 30.38 -19.99
N LEU A 150 8.80 29.80 -21.16
CA LEU A 150 9.01 28.37 -21.36
C LEU A 150 10.49 28.10 -21.60
N TRP A 151 11.00 27.06 -21.01
CA TRP A 151 12.40 26.65 -21.07
C TRP A 151 12.52 25.24 -21.61
N LYS A 152 13.61 24.93 -22.31
CA LYS A 152 13.96 23.57 -22.73
C LYS A 152 15.35 23.19 -22.24
N HIS A 153 15.55 21.90 -22.09
CA HIS A 153 16.84 21.32 -21.71
C HIS A 153 17.02 19.96 -22.39
N GLU A 154 18.21 19.73 -22.95
CA GLU A 154 18.60 18.41 -23.43
C GLU A 154 18.99 17.51 -22.26
N LEU A 155 18.61 16.24 -22.33
CA LEU A 155 18.95 15.21 -21.36
C LEU A 155 20.03 14.28 -21.96
N PRO A 156 21.31 14.53 -21.71
CA PRO A 156 22.38 13.71 -22.26
C PRO A 156 22.33 12.29 -21.70
N GLY A 157 22.69 11.27 -22.49
CA GLY A 157 22.66 9.88 -22.07
C GLY A 157 23.54 9.59 -20.84
N SER A 158 24.60 10.38 -20.62
CA SER A 158 25.46 10.29 -19.42
C SER A 158 24.76 10.66 -18.10
N LEU A 159 23.58 11.32 -18.17
CA LEU A 159 22.77 11.66 -17.01
C LEU A 159 22.11 10.41 -16.38
N PHE A 160 21.90 9.36 -17.17
CA PHE A 160 21.16 8.19 -16.79
C PHE A 160 22.08 7.03 -16.41
N SER A 161 21.94 6.53 -15.19
CA SER A 161 22.60 5.31 -14.78
C SER A 161 21.96 4.09 -15.46
N ASP A 162 22.75 3.05 -15.69
CA ASP A 162 22.30 1.77 -16.25
C ASP A 162 21.61 1.89 -17.62
N ALA A 163 21.91 2.94 -18.41
CA ALA A 163 21.27 3.24 -19.69
C ALA A 163 19.73 3.35 -19.62
N TYR A 164 19.16 3.61 -18.45
CA TYR A 164 17.74 3.74 -18.24
C TYR A 164 17.29 5.21 -18.24
N ASN A 165 16.61 5.62 -19.30
CA ASN A 165 16.02 6.95 -19.40
C ASN A 165 14.51 6.88 -19.13
N PRO A 166 14.02 7.31 -17.96
CA PRO A 166 12.59 7.28 -17.64
C PRO A 166 11.75 8.17 -18.57
N PHE A 167 12.33 9.22 -19.14
CA PHE A 167 11.63 10.13 -20.05
C PHE A 167 11.41 9.51 -21.44
N ALA A 168 12.17 8.49 -21.81
CA ALA A 168 11.95 7.72 -23.04
C ALA A 168 10.92 6.59 -22.84
N MET A 169 10.65 6.19 -21.60
CA MET A 169 9.70 5.13 -21.27
C MET A 169 8.27 5.64 -21.29
N VAL A 170 7.35 4.85 -21.82
CA VAL A 170 5.93 5.15 -21.91
C VAL A 170 5.15 4.19 -21.00
N ASN A 171 4.10 4.68 -20.37
CA ASN A 171 3.12 3.81 -19.75
C ASN A 171 2.49 2.89 -20.80
N VAL A 172 2.34 1.63 -20.43
CA VAL A 172 1.48 0.71 -21.17
C VAL A 172 0.26 0.46 -20.30
N PRO A 173 -0.93 0.96 -20.69
CA PRO A 173 -2.13 0.68 -19.91
C PRO A 173 -2.38 -0.82 -19.88
N GLY A 174 -2.80 -1.31 -18.72
CA GLY A 174 -3.00 -2.73 -18.49
C GLY A 174 -4.38 -3.23 -18.87
N ASP A 175 -5.05 -3.93 -17.95
CA ASP A 175 -6.35 -4.54 -18.17
C ASP A 175 -7.50 -3.52 -18.17
N TRP A 176 -7.74 -2.94 -19.33
CA TRP A 176 -8.89 -2.07 -19.59
C TRP A 176 -10.06 -2.84 -20.24
N SER A 177 -10.18 -4.13 -19.95
CA SER A 177 -11.20 -5.01 -20.56
C SER A 177 -12.65 -4.52 -20.35
N TRP A 178 -12.88 -3.70 -19.35
CA TRP A 178 -14.17 -3.07 -19.07
C TRP A 178 -14.42 -1.76 -19.85
N LEU A 179 -13.39 -1.25 -20.57
CA LEU A 179 -13.50 -0.09 -21.45
C LEU A 179 -13.59 -0.49 -22.91
N ASN A 180 -14.38 0.25 -23.66
CA ASN A 180 -14.34 0.16 -25.12
C ASN A 180 -13.21 1.06 -25.67
N THR A 181 -12.00 0.52 -25.77
CA THR A 181 -10.82 1.25 -26.23
C THR A 181 -10.95 1.80 -27.66
N LYS A 182 -11.91 1.32 -28.46
CA LYS A 182 -12.22 1.90 -29.78
C LYS A 182 -12.95 3.24 -29.71
N GLN A 183 -13.55 3.54 -28.55
CA GLN A 183 -14.33 4.77 -28.33
C GLN A 183 -13.65 5.73 -27.36
N VAL A 184 -12.52 5.33 -26.76
CA VAL A 184 -11.77 6.10 -25.76
C VAL A 184 -10.46 6.55 -26.39
N ASP A 185 -10.18 7.84 -26.31
CA ASP A 185 -8.83 8.34 -26.63
C ASP A 185 -7.85 7.88 -25.57
N MET A 186 -6.97 6.94 -25.93
CA MET A 186 -5.96 6.38 -25.04
C MET A 186 -4.70 7.25 -24.96
N GLY A 187 -4.55 8.26 -25.85
CA GLY A 187 -3.36 9.14 -25.84
C GLY A 187 -3.03 9.72 -24.48
N PRO A 188 -4.01 10.24 -23.74
CA PRO A 188 -3.79 10.71 -22.37
C PRO A 188 -3.20 9.70 -21.39
N TYR A 189 -3.37 8.42 -21.60
CA TYR A 189 -2.87 7.36 -20.70
C TYR A 189 -1.47 6.87 -21.08
N LEU A 190 -0.93 7.30 -22.22
CA LEU A 190 0.40 6.97 -22.69
C LEU A 190 1.43 7.97 -22.14
N ARG A 191 1.48 8.13 -20.82
CA ARG A 191 2.38 9.09 -20.17
C ARG A 191 3.81 8.57 -20.11
N ARG A 192 4.75 9.51 -20.12
CA ARG A 192 6.16 9.25 -19.87
C ARG A 192 6.42 9.03 -18.39
N ARG A 193 7.48 8.27 -18.08
CA ARG A 193 7.81 7.84 -16.72
C ARG A 193 8.64 8.84 -15.92
N GLY A 194 9.26 9.81 -16.56
CA GLY A 194 10.07 10.81 -15.85
C GLY A 194 9.23 11.72 -14.97
N LEU A 195 9.78 12.08 -13.81
CA LEU A 195 9.26 13.10 -12.91
C LEU A 195 10.21 14.28 -12.87
N ILE A 196 9.66 15.49 -12.83
CA ILE A 196 10.40 16.76 -12.73
C ILE A 196 9.88 17.54 -11.53
N PHE A 197 10.80 18.12 -10.79
CA PHE A 197 10.52 18.96 -9.63
C PHE A 197 11.19 20.31 -9.80
N ALA A 198 10.49 21.38 -9.44
CA ALA A 198 11.07 22.72 -9.31
C ALA A 198 10.93 23.17 -7.85
N ASP A 199 12.06 23.51 -7.24
CA ASP A 199 12.14 23.93 -5.82
C ASP A 199 11.43 22.94 -4.88
N GLY A 200 11.63 21.64 -5.13
CA GLY A 200 11.06 20.53 -4.37
C GLY A 200 9.59 20.22 -4.65
N LYS A 201 8.93 20.96 -5.55
CA LYS A 201 7.52 20.73 -5.92
C LYS A 201 7.42 20.00 -7.26
N PRO A 202 6.61 18.94 -7.36
CA PRO A 202 6.42 18.23 -8.63
C PRO A 202 5.75 19.13 -9.66
N LEU A 203 6.21 19.03 -10.90
CA LEU A 203 5.57 19.65 -12.05
C LEU A 203 4.55 18.69 -12.67
N GLU A 204 3.47 19.24 -13.21
CA GLU A 204 2.45 18.45 -13.90
C GLU A 204 2.95 18.00 -15.29
N PRO A 205 2.96 16.69 -15.57
CA PRO A 205 3.26 16.18 -16.90
C PRO A 205 2.10 16.48 -17.85
N VAL A 206 2.40 17.08 -19.00
CA VAL A 206 1.40 17.31 -20.06
C VAL A 206 1.72 16.49 -21.30
N GLU A 207 0.71 16.15 -22.11
CA GLU A 207 0.89 15.31 -23.29
C GLU A 207 1.19 16.10 -24.55
N GLN A 208 0.80 17.37 -24.60
CA GLN A 208 0.98 18.21 -25.78
C GLN A 208 1.71 19.49 -25.40
N TYR A 209 2.63 19.92 -26.26
CA TYR A 209 3.40 21.13 -26.04
C TYR A 209 2.53 22.37 -25.76
N ARG A 210 1.39 22.51 -26.47
CA ARG A 210 0.43 23.61 -26.25
C ARG A 210 -0.11 23.70 -24.82
N GLU A 211 -0.11 22.60 -24.11
CA GLU A 211 -0.60 22.53 -22.72
C GLU A 211 0.39 23.13 -21.72
N LEU A 212 1.61 23.45 -22.15
CA LEU A 212 2.53 24.30 -21.38
C LEU A 212 2.05 25.75 -21.29
N GLY A 213 1.19 26.18 -22.22
CA GLY A 213 0.61 27.53 -22.24
C GLY A 213 -0.45 27.76 -21.16
N ASP A 214 -1.09 28.94 -21.25
CA ASP A 214 -2.14 29.38 -20.32
C ASP A 214 -3.50 28.71 -20.66
N VAL A 215 -3.51 27.40 -20.76
CA VAL A 215 -4.72 26.61 -21.00
C VAL A 215 -5.11 25.86 -19.72
N PRO A 216 -6.41 25.81 -19.37
CA PRO A 216 -6.86 25.00 -18.26
C PRO A 216 -6.55 23.52 -18.54
N LEU A 217 -5.84 22.85 -17.65
CA LEU A 217 -5.60 21.40 -17.74
C LEU A 217 -6.82 20.57 -17.30
N TRP A 218 -7.68 21.19 -16.52
CA TRP A 218 -8.91 20.59 -16.07
C TRP A 218 -10.07 21.58 -16.17
N VAL A 219 -11.14 21.13 -16.81
CA VAL A 219 -12.42 21.85 -16.83
C VAL A 219 -13.41 20.92 -16.14
N PRO A 220 -14.02 21.33 -15.01
CA PRO A 220 -15.05 20.52 -14.39
C PRO A 220 -16.15 20.27 -15.40
N PRO A 221 -16.68 19.03 -15.48
CA PRO A 221 -17.85 18.79 -16.31
C PRO A 221 -18.98 19.71 -15.84
N PRO A 222 -19.82 20.24 -16.76
CA PRO A 222 -21.01 20.97 -16.37
C PRO A 222 -21.84 20.17 -15.36
N ALA A 223 -22.42 20.84 -14.38
CA ALA A 223 -23.19 20.17 -13.31
C ALA A 223 -24.37 19.34 -13.83
N ASP A 224 -24.83 19.62 -15.04
CA ASP A 224 -25.91 18.94 -15.78
C ASP A 224 -25.39 17.99 -16.87
N ALA A 225 -24.08 17.79 -16.97
CA ALA A 225 -23.52 16.86 -17.94
C ALA A 225 -24.03 15.44 -17.64
N ALA A 226 -24.82 14.89 -18.55
CA ALA A 226 -25.19 13.48 -18.49
C ALA A 226 -23.93 12.61 -18.41
N PRO A 227 -23.93 11.56 -17.57
CA PRO A 227 -22.79 10.66 -17.48
C PRO A 227 -22.44 10.18 -18.89
N ARG A 228 -21.20 10.39 -19.31
CA ARG A 228 -20.74 9.97 -20.63
C ARG A 228 -20.81 8.44 -20.69
N ARG A 229 -21.69 7.92 -21.48
CA ARG A 229 -21.94 6.48 -21.64
C ARG A 229 -20.72 5.67 -22.12
N THR A 230 -19.67 6.31 -22.58
CA THR A 230 -18.59 5.67 -23.33
C THR A 230 -17.23 6.34 -23.15
N GLY A 231 -17.09 7.32 -22.27
CA GLY A 231 -15.83 8.00 -22.08
C GLY A 231 -15.30 7.82 -20.68
N LEU A 232 -14.01 7.64 -20.54
CA LEU A 232 -13.35 8.00 -19.29
C LEU A 232 -13.77 9.44 -18.95
N PRO A 233 -14.12 9.73 -17.70
CA PRO A 233 -14.32 11.11 -17.30
C PRO A 233 -13.11 11.93 -17.75
N ALA A 234 -13.37 13.18 -18.11
CA ALA A 234 -12.25 14.09 -18.40
C ALA A 234 -11.26 13.96 -17.24
N ARG A 235 -10.02 13.58 -17.55
CA ARG A 235 -8.98 13.45 -16.54
C ARG A 235 -8.95 14.70 -15.68
N SER A 236 -8.82 14.55 -14.40
CA SER A 236 -8.43 15.60 -13.50
C SER A 236 -6.92 15.89 -13.69
N ARG A 237 -6.55 16.48 -14.82
CA ARG A 237 -5.18 16.91 -15.07
C ARG A 237 -4.95 18.21 -14.34
N GLY A 238 -3.85 18.29 -13.57
CA GLY A 238 -3.48 19.52 -12.88
C GLY A 238 -4.58 20.09 -11.97
N GLY A 239 -5.59 19.29 -11.68
CA GLY A 239 -6.74 19.68 -10.91
C GLY A 239 -6.52 19.51 -9.40
N PRO A 240 -7.57 19.20 -8.65
CA PRO A 240 -7.53 19.13 -7.19
C PRO A 240 -6.40 18.24 -6.65
N ILE A 241 -6.05 17.14 -7.33
CA ILE A 241 -5.02 16.21 -6.85
C ILE A 241 -3.65 16.88 -6.76
N MET A 242 -3.24 17.66 -7.78
CA MET A 242 -1.95 18.37 -7.73
C MET A 242 -1.91 19.40 -6.61
N GLN A 243 -3.03 20.08 -6.32
CA GLN A 243 -3.13 21.01 -5.19
C GLN A 243 -3.06 20.27 -3.86
N GLU A 244 -3.78 19.16 -3.72
CA GLU A 244 -3.83 18.34 -2.51
C GLU A 244 -2.45 17.76 -2.13
N ILE A 245 -1.64 17.37 -3.14
CA ILE A 245 -0.28 16.82 -2.91
C ILE A 245 0.80 17.90 -2.83
N GLY A 246 0.44 19.19 -2.81
CA GLY A 246 1.38 20.30 -2.70
C GLY A 246 2.19 20.56 -3.97
N GLY A 247 1.70 20.11 -5.12
CA GLY A 247 2.32 20.37 -6.42
C GLY A 247 2.30 21.84 -6.84
N SER A 248 3.07 22.16 -7.84
CA SER A 248 3.06 23.51 -8.42
C SER A 248 1.75 23.73 -9.17
N GLN A 249 1.01 24.79 -8.81
CA GLN A 249 -0.28 25.09 -9.44
C GLN A 249 -0.18 25.39 -10.94
N ASP A 250 0.95 25.95 -11.38
CA ASP A 250 1.20 26.35 -12.78
C ASP A 250 2.45 25.72 -13.37
N GLY A 251 3.21 24.96 -12.58
CA GLY A 251 4.41 24.29 -13.06
C GLY A 251 4.05 23.07 -13.92
N ARG A 252 4.56 23.03 -15.13
CA ARG A 252 4.24 22.00 -16.11
C ARG A 252 5.50 21.54 -16.84
N PHE A 253 5.50 20.31 -17.36
CA PHE A 253 6.53 19.87 -18.27
C PHE A 253 5.96 19.01 -19.39
N TRP A 254 6.62 19.09 -20.54
CA TRP A 254 6.37 18.26 -21.70
C TRP A 254 7.68 17.64 -22.18
N ILE A 255 7.61 16.46 -22.74
CA ILE A 255 8.76 15.68 -23.19
C ILE A 255 8.66 15.46 -24.69
N GLU A 256 9.73 15.69 -25.42
CA GLU A 256 9.79 15.37 -26.84
C GLU A 256 9.67 13.87 -27.09
N HIS A 257 9.27 13.48 -28.29
CA HIS A 257 8.95 12.11 -28.64
C HIS A 257 10.09 11.11 -28.31
N GLN A 258 11.34 11.51 -28.48
CA GLN A 258 12.50 10.67 -28.21
C GLN A 258 12.86 10.55 -26.72
N GLY A 259 12.30 11.42 -25.87
CA GLY A 259 12.55 11.39 -24.44
C GLY A 259 13.90 11.96 -23.99
N ASN A 260 14.57 12.70 -24.85
CA ASN A 260 15.88 13.30 -24.58
C ASN A 260 15.85 14.85 -24.50
N VAL A 261 14.69 15.47 -24.69
CA VAL A 261 14.48 16.91 -24.50
C VAL A 261 13.23 17.13 -23.69
N ILE A 262 13.36 17.92 -22.65
CA ILE A 262 12.25 18.35 -21.79
C ILE A 262 11.98 19.83 -22.00
N HIS A 263 10.70 20.20 -21.94
CA HIS A 263 10.26 21.58 -21.91
C HIS A 263 9.52 21.82 -20.61
N VAL A 264 9.85 22.89 -19.91
CA VAL A 264 9.26 23.20 -18.60
C VAL A 264 8.67 24.61 -18.58
N ARG A 265 7.58 24.76 -17.83
CA ARG A 265 7.06 26.01 -17.34
C ARG A 265 7.20 26.01 -15.83
N ILE A 266 7.78 27.05 -15.28
CA ILE A 266 7.89 27.23 -13.83
C ILE A 266 6.94 28.36 -13.44
N ALA A 267 6.09 28.11 -12.43
CA ALA A 267 4.96 28.98 -12.08
C ALA A 267 5.34 30.38 -11.59
N ALA A 268 6.47 30.51 -10.94
CA ALA A 268 6.98 31.80 -10.49
C ALA A 268 8.49 31.69 -10.29
N GLY A 269 9.26 32.36 -11.10
CA GLY A 269 10.70 32.38 -10.94
C GLY A 269 11.47 32.36 -12.25
N ASP A 270 12.72 32.71 -12.14
CA ASP A 270 13.70 32.59 -13.21
C ASP A 270 14.29 31.17 -13.13
N ILE A 271 14.38 30.49 -14.25
CA ILE A 271 15.02 29.15 -14.35
C ILE A 271 16.45 29.17 -13.76
N ALA A 272 17.14 30.33 -13.88
CA ALA A 272 18.49 30.50 -13.34
C ALA A 272 18.57 30.45 -11.82
N THR A 273 17.46 30.73 -11.13
CA THR A 273 17.39 30.71 -9.65
C THR A 273 16.63 29.51 -9.09
N SER A 274 15.88 28.80 -9.91
CA SER A 274 15.11 27.63 -9.49
C SER A 274 15.95 26.36 -9.52
N GLN A 275 15.77 25.53 -8.52
CA GLN A 275 16.38 24.20 -8.49
C GLN A 275 15.50 23.19 -9.23
N VAL A 276 15.83 22.90 -10.48
CA VAL A 276 15.11 21.88 -11.25
C VAL A 276 15.78 20.52 -11.09
N GLU A 277 15.02 19.55 -10.59
CA GLU A 277 15.46 18.16 -10.43
C GLU A 277 14.71 17.26 -11.42
N VAL A 278 15.43 16.33 -12.05
CA VAL A 278 14.86 15.32 -12.95
C VAL A 278 15.21 13.91 -12.47
N THR A 279 14.26 12.99 -12.54
CA THR A 279 14.54 11.59 -12.22
C THR A 279 15.49 10.97 -13.22
N THR A 280 16.52 10.28 -12.74
CA THR A 280 17.56 9.68 -13.58
C THR A 280 17.78 8.20 -13.30
N ARG A 281 17.13 7.68 -12.27
CA ARG A 281 17.30 6.27 -11.83
C ARG A 281 15.95 5.56 -11.78
N GLU A 282 15.97 4.29 -12.17
CA GLU A 282 14.81 3.42 -12.05
C GLU A 282 14.54 3.08 -10.59
N GLN A 283 15.58 2.77 -9.82
CA GLN A 283 15.52 2.38 -8.42
C GLN A 283 16.57 3.14 -7.61
N VAL A 284 16.29 3.35 -6.35
CA VAL A 284 17.19 4.08 -5.43
C VAL A 284 17.89 3.13 -4.44
N PHE A 285 17.19 2.09 -4.01
CA PHE A 285 17.77 1.04 -3.17
C PHE A 285 17.32 -0.33 -3.68
N ALA A 286 18.26 -1.08 -4.23
CA ALA A 286 18.00 -2.43 -4.72
C ALA A 286 19.29 -3.26 -4.72
N PRO A 287 19.26 -4.53 -4.28
CA PRO A 287 20.45 -5.37 -4.19
C PRO A 287 21.06 -5.60 -5.57
N ARG A 288 22.37 -5.86 -5.62
CA ARG A 288 23.12 -6.13 -6.85
C ARG A 288 22.70 -7.46 -7.45
N GLU A 289 22.49 -8.45 -6.60
CA GLU A 289 22.06 -9.78 -6.99
C GLU A 289 20.69 -10.09 -6.40
N GLN A 290 19.93 -10.92 -7.10
CA GLN A 290 18.63 -11.38 -6.61
C GLN A 290 18.78 -12.35 -5.43
N GLY A 291 17.78 -12.38 -4.54
CA GLY A 291 17.68 -13.37 -3.49
C GLY A 291 18.51 -13.08 -2.23
N LEU A 292 19.10 -11.89 -2.08
CA LEU A 292 19.83 -11.54 -0.85
C LEU A 292 18.87 -11.47 0.34
N GLY A 293 19.21 -12.16 1.42
CA GLY A 293 18.41 -12.19 2.65
C GLY A 293 19.04 -11.41 3.81
N PHE A 294 18.27 -11.26 4.88
CA PHE A 294 18.72 -10.70 6.17
C PHE A 294 19.33 -9.31 6.06
N ILE A 295 18.63 -8.39 5.39
CA ILE A 295 19.00 -6.99 5.28
C ILE A 295 17.99 -6.15 6.06
N ARG A 296 18.48 -5.19 6.83
CA ARG A 296 17.67 -4.20 7.53
C ARG A 296 17.92 -2.82 6.95
N VAL A 297 16.83 -2.07 6.73
CA VAL A 297 16.86 -0.68 6.26
C VAL A 297 16.01 0.15 7.19
N GLN A 298 16.61 1.17 7.84
CA GLN A 298 15.94 1.90 8.90
C GLN A 298 16.14 3.42 8.84
N GLY A 299 15.04 4.16 8.96
CA GLY A 299 15.04 5.60 9.22
C GLY A 299 15.48 6.48 8.05
N ILE A 300 15.46 5.96 6.83
CA ILE A 300 15.94 6.64 5.61
C ILE A 300 14.76 7.13 4.79
N THR A 301 14.88 8.31 4.20
CA THR A 301 13.95 8.82 3.18
C THR A 301 14.48 8.50 1.79
N PHE A 302 13.70 7.77 0.99
CA PHE A 302 13.98 7.47 -0.41
C PHE A 302 13.03 8.24 -1.31
N GLN A 303 13.57 8.90 -2.36
CA GLN A 303 12.78 9.79 -3.22
C GLN A 303 13.16 9.69 -4.70
N HIS A 304 12.21 10.04 -5.56
CA HIS A 304 12.42 10.38 -6.97
C HIS A 304 12.87 9.19 -7.84
N ALA A 305 12.10 8.10 -7.87
CA ALA A 305 12.34 7.02 -8.82
C ALA A 305 11.48 7.17 -10.08
N GLY A 306 12.11 7.08 -11.23
CA GLY A 306 11.44 7.01 -12.53
C GLY A 306 11.14 5.58 -12.96
N ASN A 307 10.79 4.68 -12.02
CA ASN A 307 10.65 3.26 -12.27
C ASN A 307 9.54 2.92 -13.27
N ALA A 308 9.80 1.86 -14.03
CA ALA A 308 8.89 1.40 -15.06
C ALA A 308 7.65 0.73 -14.47
N PHE A 309 6.56 0.84 -15.21
CA PHE A 309 5.33 0.11 -15.00
C PHE A 309 4.72 -0.26 -16.37
N PRO A 310 4.10 -1.37 -16.54
CA PRO A 310 3.82 -2.38 -15.52
C PRO A 310 5.03 -3.27 -15.18
N PRO A 311 5.60 -4.03 -16.10
CA PRO A 311 6.75 -4.88 -15.81
C PRO A 311 8.09 -4.24 -16.21
N PRO A 312 9.18 -4.60 -15.54
CA PRO A 312 9.20 -5.40 -14.31
C PRO A 312 8.77 -4.56 -13.10
N GLN A 313 7.97 -5.11 -12.22
CA GLN A 313 7.47 -4.43 -11.01
C GLN A 313 8.63 -4.14 -10.02
N ARG A 314 9.47 -3.17 -10.34
CA ARG A 314 10.62 -2.77 -9.54
C ARG A 314 10.29 -1.54 -8.71
N GLY A 315 10.42 -1.65 -7.40
CA GLY A 315 10.16 -0.55 -6.47
C GLY A 315 11.26 0.52 -6.46
N LEU A 316 10.91 1.73 -6.01
CA LEU A 316 11.89 2.74 -5.56
C LEU A 316 12.87 2.10 -4.58
N VAL A 317 12.35 1.31 -3.64
CA VAL A 317 13.09 0.36 -2.82
C VAL A 317 12.64 -1.05 -3.18
N SER A 318 13.58 -1.96 -3.44
CA SER A 318 13.29 -3.33 -3.83
C SER A 318 14.16 -4.31 -3.07
N THR A 319 13.57 -5.43 -2.64
CA THR A 319 14.31 -6.54 -2.06
C THR A 319 15.00 -7.42 -3.12
N GLY A 320 14.65 -7.21 -4.40
CA GLY A 320 15.23 -7.98 -5.52
C GLY A 320 14.94 -9.48 -5.41
N GLY A 321 13.74 -9.88 -5.00
CA GLY A 321 13.42 -11.27 -4.72
C GLY A 321 14.15 -11.83 -3.50
N GLY A 322 14.56 -10.98 -2.57
CA GLY A 322 15.18 -11.33 -1.30
C GLY A 322 14.21 -11.95 -0.30
N HIS A 323 14.69 -12.25 0.90
CA HIS A 323 13.91 -12.82 1.99
C HIS A 323 14.38 -12.31 3.36
N HIS A 324 13.53 -12.34 4.38
CA HIS A 324 13.89 -11.93 5.75
C HIS A 324 14.48 -10.52 5.82
N TRP A 325 13.91 -9.57 5.09
CA TRP A 325 14.27 -8.17 5.24
C TRP A 325 13.43 -7.50 6.33
N ILE A 326 14.06 -6.57 7.04
CA ILE A 326 13.36 -5.64 7.93
C ILE A 326 13.46 -4.25 7.32
N ILE A 327 12.31 -3.70 6.93
CA ILE A 327 12.18 -2.36 6.34
C ILE A 327 11.33 -1.56 7.29
N GLU A 328 11.96 -0.66 8.08
CA GLU A 328 11.27 -0.03 9.20
C GLU A 328 11.57 1.46 9.38
N GLY A 329 10.53 2.25 9.66
CA GLY A 329 10.66 3.66 9.96
C GLY A 329 11.17 4.51 8.79
N ASN A 330 11.06 4.03 7.55
CA ASN A 330 11.50 4.75 6.36
C ASN A 330 10.38 5.62 5.78
N THR A 331 10.76 6.59 4.96
CA THR A 331 9.84 7.32 4.09
C THR A 331 10.18 7.03 2.64
N LEU A 332 9.19 6.57 1.87
CA LEU A 332 9.30 6.29 0.44
C LEU A 332 8.32 7.20 -0.29
N GLU A 333 8.82 8.08 -1.15
CA GLU A 333 7.95 9.04 -1.81
C GLU A 333 8.42 9.40 -3.23
N TRP A 334 7.47 9.79 -4.08
CA TRP A 334 7.72 10.19 -5.45
C TRP A 334 8.33 9.07 -6.30
N ALA A 335 7.73 7.90 -6.27
CA ALA A 335 7.99 6.84 -7.25
C ALA A 335 6.95 6.91 -8.38
N ASN A 336 7.41 6.79 -9.61
CA ASN A 336 6.51 6.83 -10.75
C ASN A 336 5.61 5.59 -10.87
N GLY A 337 6.14 4.41 -10.55
CA GLY A 337 5.41 3.13 -10.58
C GLY A 337 5.19 2.57 -9.19
N VAL A 338 6.15 1.78 -8.70
CA VAL A 338 6.07 1.04 -7.44
C VAL A 338 6.92 1.70 -6.36
N GLY A 339 6.39 1.85 -5.16
CA GLY A 339 7.13 2.40 -4.01
C GLY A 339 8.09 1.37 -3.40
N LEU A 340 7.54 0.29 -2.88
CA LEU A 340 8.30 -0.79 -2.25
C LEU A 340 7.95 -2.13 -2.91
N ASP A 341 8.96 -2.84 -3.44
CA ASP A 341 8.81 -4.22 -3.90
C ASP A 341 9.47 -5.18 -2.91
N ILE A 342 8.67 -6.10 -2.38
CA ILE A 342 9.11 -7.17 -1.46
C ILE A 342 8.86 -8.56 -2.02
N GLY A 343 8.47 -8.65 -3.28
CA GLY A 343 8.11 -9.90 -3.93
C GLY A 343 9.23 -10.52 -4.74
N SER A 344 8.86 -11.56 -5.47
CA SER A 344 9.75 -12.27 -6.40
C SER A 344 9.97 -11.53 -7.71
N GLN A 345 9.45 -10.31 -7.87
CA GLN A 345 9.46 -9.56 -9.14
C GLN A 345 8.90 -10.40 -10.29
N HIS A 346 7.62 -10.58 -10.30
CA HIS A 346 6.86 -11.50 -11.17
C HIS A 346 7.37 -11.61 -12.61
N TRP A 347 7.69 -10.48 -13.23
CA TRP A 347 8.09 -10.39 -14.62
C TRP A 347 9.60 -10.53 -14.83
N SER A 348 10.40 -10.43 -13.79
CA SER A 348 11.86 -10.62 -13.87
C SER A 348 12.28 -12.09 -13.80
N GLY A 349 11.37 -12.98 -13.45
CA GLY A 349 11.63 -14.42 -13.39
C GLY A 349 12.55 -14.83 -12.24
N SER A 350 12.59 -14.09 -11.14
CA SER A 350 13.31 -14.52 -9.95
C SER A 350 12.87 -15.92 -9.54
N ARG A 351 13.82 -16.84 -9.44
CA ARG A 351 13.59 -18.25 -9.07
C ARG A 351 14.20 -18.63 -7.72
N HIS A 352 14.60 -17.65 -6.93
CA HIS A 352 15.14 -17.95 -5.60
C HIS A 352 14.07 -18.64 -4.76
N PRO A 353 14.35 -19.81 -4.13
CA PRO A 353 13.32 -20.61 -3.45
C PRO A 353 12.65 -19.90 -2.27
N GLN A 354 13.31 -18.91 -1.67
CA GLN A 354 12.80 -18.10 -0.57
C GLN A 354 12.40 -16.69 -1.00
N ALA A 355 12.29 -16.40 -2.30
CA ALA A 355 11.94 -15.08 -2.77
C ALA A 355 10.61 -14.60 -2.17
N GLY A 356 10.61 -13.43 -1.54
CA GLY A 356 9.44 -12.84 -0.89
C GLY A 356 9.08 -13.43 0.48
N ASP A 357 9.92 -14.31 1.07
CA ASP A 357 9.60 -14.96 2.35
C ASP A 357 10.02 -14.11 3.56
N SER A 358 9.18 -14.10 4.58
CA SER A 358 9.46 -13.62 5.94
C SER A 358 9.93 -12.15 6.02
N HIS A 359 9.36 -11.28 5.20
CA HIS A 359 9.64 -9.84 5.31
C HIS A 359 8.91 -9.20 6.49
N VAL A 360 9.53 -8.18 7.09
CA VAL A 360 8.92 -7.28 8.06
C VAL A 360 8.94 -5.86 7.48
N VAL A 361 7.77 -5.30 7.24
CA VAL A 361 7.57 -3.93 6.73
C VAL A 361 6.81 -3.16 7.80
N ARG A 362 7.48 -2.30 8.56
CA ARG A 362 6.92 -1.72 9.77
C ARG A 362 7.18 -0.23 9.92
N GLY A 363 6.13 0.53 10.29
CA GLY A 363 6.26 1.93 10.67
C GLY A 363 6.76 2.84 9.53
N ASN A 364 6.62 2.43 8.27
CA ASN A 364 7.05 3.23 7.13
C ASN A 364 5.95 4.20 6.69
N THR A 365 6.36 5.27 6.04
CA THR A 365 5.47 6.17 5.29
C THR A 365 5.73 5.99 3.79
N LEU A 366 4.70 5.59 3.05
CA LEU A 366 4.73 5.49 1.59
C LEU A 366 3.72 6.47 1.03
N ARG A 367 4.17 7.42 0.20
CA ARG A 367 3.28 8.43 -0.35
C ARG A 367 3.71 8.95 -1.72
N TYR A 368 2.75 9.49 -2.47
CA TYR A 368 2.98 10.03 -3.80
C TYR A 368 3.56 8.97 -4.76
N ILE A 369 2.98 7.79 -4.71
CA ILE A 369 3.36 6.66 -5.55
C ILE A 369 2.40 6.57 -6.73
N GLY A 370 2.94 6.44 -7.94
CA GLY A 370 2.14 6.54 -9.17
C GLY A 370 1.13 5.41 -9.38
N VAL A 371 1.47 4.19 -8.99
CA VAL A 371 0.63 3.01 -9.26
C VAL A 371 0.47 2.09 -8.06
N GLU A 372 1.56 1.60 -7.47
CA GLU A 372 1.53 0.57 -6.43
C GLU A 372 2.41 0.96 -5.24
N GLY A 373 1.81 1.08 -4.06
CA GLY A 373 2.55 1.45 -2.85
C GLY A 373 3.50 0.33 -2.40
N ILE A 374 2.96 -0.85 -2.11
CA ILE A 374 3.73 -2.07 -1.76
C ILE A 374 3.34 -3.19 -2.71
N GLY A 375 4.32 -3.77 -3.41
CA GLY A 375 4.16 -4.94 -4.26
C GLY A 375 4.76 -6.20 -3.63
N GLY A 376 3.97 -7.27 -3.54
CA GLY A 376 4.36 -8.53 -2.93
C GLY A 376 3.97 -9.76 -3.76
N MET A 377 4.76 -10.10 -4.77
CA MET A 377 4.53 -11.31 -5.57
C MET A 377 5.13 -12.54 -4.90
N GLY A 378 4.29 -13.53 -4.56
CA GLY A 378 4.73 -14.80 -3.96
C GLY A 378 5.24 -14.67 -2.53
N THR A 379 4.80 -13.65 -1.79
CA THR A 379 5.22 -13.45 -0.39
C THR A 379 4.68 -14.56 0.52
N ALA A 380 5.49 -14.95 1.52
CA ALA A 380 5.06 -15.87 2.55
C ALA A 380 5.50 -15.37 3.93
N ASN A 381 4.76 -15.73 4.97
CA ASN A 381 5.10 -15.43 6.37
C ASN A 381 5.52 -13.96 6.60
N THR A 382 4.87 -13.05 5.88
CA THR A 382 5.26 -11.63 5.81
C THR A 382 4.40 -10.78 6.74
N LEU A 383 5.05 -9.91 7.50
CA LEU A 383 4.43 -8.93 8.39
C LEU A 383 4.45 -7.53 7.75
N VAL A 384 3.28 -6.93 7.63
CA VAL A 384 3.14 -5.53 7.21
C VAL A 384 2.32 -4.80 8.26
N GLU A 385 2.97 -3.96 9.07
CA GLU A 385 2.31 -3.35 10.23
C GLU A 385 2.69 -1.89 10.47
N ASP A 386 1.76 -1.14 11.04
CA ASP A 386 1.97 0.22 11.52
C ASP A 386 2.42 1.23 10.43
N ASN A 387 2.20 0.93 9.15
CA ASN A 387 2.59 1.80 8.05
C ASN A 387 1.51 2.85 7.75
N LEU A 388 1.95 3.99 7.20
CA LEU A 388 1.11 4.97 6.53
C LEU A 388 1.31 4.83 5.02
N ILE A 389 0.24 4.53 4.29
CA ILE A 389 0.23 4.43 2.82
C ILE A 389 -0.80 5.43 2.31
N GLU A 390 -0.35 6.45 1.59
CA GLU A 390 -1.25 7.52 1.15
C GLU A 390 -0.86 8.09 -0.22
N TRP A 391 -1.82 8.68 -0.94
CA TRP A 391 -1.60 9.30 -2.24
C TRP A 391 -1.00 8.34 -3.27
N VAL A 392 -1.46 7.09 -3.27
CA VAL A 392 -1.13 6.10 -4.31
C VAL A 392 -2.12 6.23 -5.46
N GLY A 393 -1.62 6.11 -6.71
CA GLY A 393 -2.41 6.27 -7.92
C GLY A 393 -2.68 7.72 -8.32
N TRP A 394 -2.03 8.70 -7.69
CA TRP A 394 -2.26 10.12 -7.92
C TRP A 394 -2.05 10.57 -9.38
N GLN A 395 -1.19 9.91 -10.12
CA GLN A 395 -0.92 10.23 -11.53
C GLN A 395 -2.04 9.81 -12.50
N ASP A 396 -3.01 9.00 -12.05
CA ASP A 396 -4.02 8.39 -12.92
C ASP A 396 -3.42 7.68 -14.16
N ALA A 397 -2.31 6.99 -13.92
CA ALA A 397 -1.57 6.29 -14.98
C ALA A 397 -2.16 4.91 -15.27
N GLU A 398 -2.80 4.31 -14.27
CA GLU A 398 -3.47 3.02 -14.33
C GLU A 398 -4.61 3.00 -13.30
N ARG A 399 -5.70 2.30 -13.60
CA ARG A 399 -6.89 2.25 -12.72
C ARG A 399 -7.28 0.86 -12.26
N ALA A 400 -6.89 -0.16 -13.00
CA ALA A 400 -7.33 -1.52 -12.75
C ALA A 400 -6.16 -2.51 -12.64
N TRP A 401 -5.15 -2.40 -13.49
CA TRP A 401 -4.05 -3.35 -13.55
C TRP A 401 -2.94 -2.93 -12.61
N GLU A 402 -2.66 -3.78 -11.61
CA GLU A 402 -1.63 -3.60 -10.57
C GLU A 402 -1.81 -2.35 -9.67
N ALA A 403 -2.85 -1.53 -9.87
CA ALA A 403 -3.03 -0.29 -9.12
C ALA A 403 -3.59 -0.55 -7.72
N ALA A 404 -2.75 -0.35 -6.69
CA ALA A 404 -3.16 -0.53 -5.30
C ALA A 404 -2.27 0.22 -4.29
N GLY A 405 -2.82 0.58 -3.14
CA GLY A 405 -2.02 0.99 -1.98
C GLY A 405 -1.06 -0.11 -1.56
N ALA A 406 -1.53 -1.36 -1.51
CA ALA A 406 -0.68 -2.54 -1.38
C ALA A 406 -1.29 -3.70 -2.19
N LYS A 407 -0.46 -4.48 -2.88
CA LYS A 407 -0.91 -5.61 -3.70
C LYS A 407 -0.06 -6.85 -3.44
N PHE A 408 -0.73 -7.98 -3.29
CA PHE A 408 -0.09 -9.27 -3.03
C PHE A 408 -0.64 -10.35 -3.95
N HIS A 409 0.24 -11.02 -4.70
CA HIS A 409 -0.10 -12.20 -5.47
C HIS A 409 0.40 -13.44 -4.74
N ARG A 410 -0.43 -14.46 -4.62
CA ARG A 410 -0.06 -15.76 -4.03
C ARG A 410 0.59 -15.62 -2.65
N ALA A 411 0.16 -14.63 -1.87
CA ALA A 411 0.64 -14.50 -0.50
C ALA A 411 0.11 -15.64 0.36
N ARG A 412 0.96 -16.15 1.24
CA ARG A 412 0.61 -17.15 2.23
C ARG A 412 1.05 -16.69 3.61
N ASN A 413 0.16 -16.82 4.60
CA ASN A 413 0.41 -16.38 5.97
C ASN A 413 0.84 -14.89 6.04
N LEU A 414 0.24 -14.03 5.21
CA LEU A 414 0.44 -12.59 5.32
C LEU A 414 -0.31 -12.07 6.54
N LEU A 415 0.37 -11.33 7.40
CA LEU A 415 -0.26 -10.55 8.46
C LEU A 415 -0.15 -9.06 8.14
N PHE A 416 -1.26 -8.49 7.65
CA PHE A 416 -1.38 -7.07 7.33
C PHE A 416 -2.22 -6.39 8.41
N ARG A 417 -1.57 -5.66 9.32
CA ARG A 417 -2.25 -5.13 10.50
C ARG A 417 -1.84 -3.71 10.88
N ARG A 418 -2.79 -2.99 11.49
CA ARG A 418 -2.58 -1.64 12.04
C ARG A 418 -2.01 -0.63 11.05
N ASN A 419 -2.25 -0.82 9.76
CA ASN A 419 -1.86 0.15 8.76
C ASN A 419 -2.96 1.21 8.58
N VAL A 420 -2.54 2.40 8.17
CA VAL A 420 -3.41 3.45 7.65
C VAL A 420 -3.18 3.56 6.15
N VAL A 421 -4.21 3.24 5.38
CA VAL A 421 -4.21 3.32 3.91
C VAL A 421 -5.28 4.31 3.52
N ARG A 422 -4.89 5.50 3.05
CA ARG A 422 -5.83 6.60 2.80
C ARG A 422 -5.45 7.44 1.58
N HIS A 423 -6.37 8.26 1.11
CA HIS A 423 -6.17 9.13 -0.06
C HIS A 423 -5.69 8.33 -1.28
N ILE A 424 -6.31 7.18 -1.49
CA ILE A 424 -6.01 6.33 -2.63
C ILE A 424 -6.78 6.85 -3.85
N ARG A 425 -6.07 7.04 -4.96
CA ARG A 425 -6.62 7.61 -6.17
C ARG A 425 -6.49 6.63 -7.34
N HIS A 426 -7.62 6.30 -7.97
CA HIS A 426 -7.67 5.42 -9.13
C HIS A 426 -7.12 4.00 -8.89
N ALA A 427 -7.09 3.54 -7.63
CA ALA A 427 -6.50 2.27 -7.23
C ALA A 427 -7.32 1.61 -6.11
N ASN A 428 -7.10 0.32 -5.85
CA ASN A 428 -7.59 -0.31 -4.63
C ASN A 428 -6.73 0.12 -3.44
N ALA A 429 -7.28 0.16 -2.24
CA ALA A 429 -6.43 0.39 -1.06
C ALA A 429 -5.60 -0.85 -0.73
N LEU A 430 -6.20 -2.05 -0.83
CA LEU A 430 -5.51 -3.33 -0.70
C LEU A 430 -6.05 -4.32 -1.75
N TRP A 431 -5.14 -5.06 -2.38
CA TRP A 431 -5.50 -6.10 -3.34
C TRP A 431 -4.76 -7.40 -3.04
N LEU A 432 -5.51 -8.44 -2.70
CA LEU A 432 -5.03 -9.82 -2.66
C LEU A 432 -5.40 -10.49 -3.98
N ASP A 433 -4.46 -10.52 -4.92
CA ASP A 433 -4.66 -11.03 -6.28
C ASP A 433 -4.17 -12.47 -6.41
N VAL A 434 -4.95 -13.29 -7.01
CA VAL A 434 -4.72 -14.70 -7.41
C VAL A 434 -4.01 -15.58 -6.36
N GLY A 435 -4.78 -16.48 -5.74
CA GLY A 435 -4.21 -17.61 -4.99
C GLY A 435 -3.60 -17.24 -3.64
N ASN A 436 -4.09 -16.19 -3.01
CA ASN A 436 -3.72 -15.88 -1.63
C ASN A 436 -4.39 -16.86 -0.66
N SER A 437 -3.70 -17.23 0.42
CA SER A 437 -4.18 -18.18 1.39
C SER A 437 -3.72 -17.87 2.81
N ASN A 438 -4.54 -18.22 3.79
CA ASN A 438 -4.29 -18.12 5.22
C ASN A 438 -3.75 -16.74 5.65
N SER A 439 -4.18 -15.66 4.95
CA SER A 439 -3.72 -14.30 5.20
C SER A 439 -4.75 -13.54 6.03
N ARG A 440 -4.29 -12.73 6.99
CA ARG A 440 -5.14 -11.91 7.85
C ARG A 440 -4.90 -10.43 7.65
N ILE A 441 -5.98 -9.70 7.43
CA ILE A 441 -6.03 -8.25 7.27
C ILE A 441 -6.82 -7.71 8.45
N THR A 442 -6.14 -7.15 9.47
CA THR A 442 -6.82 -6.83 10.73
C THR A 442 -6.42 -5.48 11.31
N ALA A 443 -7.39 -4.82 11.94
CA ALA A 443 -7.19 -3.58 12.68
C ALA A 443 -6.59 -2.45 11.84
N ASN A 444 -6.85 -2.40 10.54
CA ASN A 444 -6.40 -1.33 9.65
C ASN A 444 -7.48 -0.25 9.48
N VAL A 445 -7.05 0.91 9.01
CA VAL A 445 -7.92 1.97 8.50
C VAL A 445 -7.70 2.09 6.99
N PHE A 446 -8.75 1.88 6.20
CA PHE A 446 -8.82 2.13 4.77
C PHE A 446 -9.83 3.26 4.55
N ALA A 447 -9.37 4.45 4.13
CA ALA A 447 -10.26 5.60 4.07
C ALA A 447 -9.96 6.53 2.90
N ASP A 448 -10.99 7.21 2.38
CA ASP A 448 -10.90 8.11 1.22
C ASP A 448 -10.27 7.40 0.01
N VAL A 449 -10.99 6.41 -0.51
CA VAL A 449 -10.56 5.55 -1.63
C VAL A 449 -11.41 5.85 -2.85
N LEU A 450 -10.78 6.39 -3.90
CA LEU A 450 -11.40 6.64 -5.19
C LEU A 450 -10.96 5.52 -6.16
N THR A 451 -11.87 4.62 -6.52
CA THR A 451 -11.53 3.38 -7.23
C THR A 451 -12.59 2.96 -8.25
N VAL A 452 -12.19 2.24 -9.27
CA VAL A 452 -13.10 1.54 -10.21
C VAL A 452 -13.48 0.14 -9.72
N SER A 453 -13.06 -0.22 -8.51
CA SER A 453 -13.27 -1.52 -7.88
C SER A 453 -13.72 -1.33 -6.41
N ALA A 454 -12.93 -1.69 -5.44
CA ALA A 454 -13.25 -1.62 -4.02
C ALA A 454 -12.07 -1.12 -3.18
N ALA A 455 -12.30 -0.79 -1.91
CA ALA A 455 -11.20 -0.51 -1.00
C ALA A 455 -10.34 -1.77 -0.80
N ILE A 456 -10.95 -2.92 -0.55
CA ILE A 456 -10.24 -4.21 -0.45
C ILE A 456 -10.75 -5.13 -1.55
N HIS A 457 -9.83 -5.65 -2.36
CA HIS A 457 -10.11 -6.57 -3.46
C HIS A 457 -9.47 -7.93 -3.18
N LEU A 458 -10.28 -8.98 -3.06
CA LEU A 458 -9.85 -10.38 -2.94
C LEU A 458 -10.16 -11.08 -4.25
N GLU A 459 -9.14 -11.35 -5.08
CA GLU A 459 -9.32 -11.94 -6.40
C GLU A 459 -8.81 -13.38 -6.45
N MET A 460 -9.63 -14.26 -6.99
CA MET A 460 -9.29 -15.67 -7.30
C MET A 460 -8.59 -16.40 -6.15
N SER A 461 -8.96 -16.11 -4.92
CA SER A 461 -8.47 -16.80 -3.72
C SER A 461 -9.47 -17.88 -3.34
N LEU A 462 -9.03 -19.14 -3.39
CA LEU A 462 -9.88 -20.30 -3.15
C LEU A 462 -9.82 -20.79 -1.70
N GLU A 463 -8.72 -20.50 -1.02
CA GLU A 463 -8.52 -20.79 0.40
C GLU A 463 -8.89 -19.57 1.25
N ALA A 464 -9.14 -19.81 2.52
CA ALA A 464 -9.58 -18.76 3.43
C ALA A 464 -8.51 -17.68 3.61
N ASN A 465 -8.93 -16.43 3.43
CA ASN A 465 -8.28 -15.25 3.98
C ASN A 465 -9.30 -14.53 4.86
N GLN A 466 -8.83 -13.76 5.82
CA GLN A 466 -9.69 -13.10 6.81
C GLN A 466 -9.46 -11.59 6.83
N VAL A 467 -10.55 -10.84 6.69
CA VAL A 467 -10.60 -9.39 6.81
C VAL A 467 -11.42 -9.06 8.05
N ASP A 468 -10.76 -8.62 9.13
CA ASP A 468 -11.46 -8.39 10.40
C ASP A 468 -11.00 -7.13 11.14
N ASN A 469 -11.89 -6.58 11.98
CA ASN A 469 -11.62 -5.42 12.83
C ASN A 469 -11.15 -4.16 12.09
N ASN A 470 -11.37 -4.03 10.77
CA ASN A 470 -10.95 -2.86 10.03
C ASN A 470 -12.03 -1.77 10.02
N ILE A 471 -11.59 -0.53 9.80
CA ILE A 471 -12.45 0.60 9.42
C ILE A 471 -12.25 0.82 7.92
N ILE A 472 -13.31 0.70 7.13
CA ILE A 472 -13.35 0.93 5.69
C ILE A 472 -14.34 2.07 5.46
N TRP A 473 -13.87 3.24 5.04
CA TRP A 473 -14.69 4.43 5.01
C TRP A 473 -14.46 5.33 3.81
N ASP A 474 -15.53 5.88 3.25
CA ASP A 474 -15.50 6.79 2.10
C ASP A 474 -14.87 6.16 0.87
N VAL A 475 -15.56 5.13 0.34
CA VAL A 475 -15.15 4.40 -0.86
C VAL A 475 -16.01 4.86 -2.03
N ARG A 476 -15.39 5.56 -2.97
CA ARG A 476 -16.09 6.24 -4.06
C ARG A 476 -15.73 5.64 -5.41
N ASN A 477 -16.70 5.67 -6.34
CA ASN A 477 -16.47 5.30 -7.72
C ASN A 477 -15.65 6.38 -8.43
N ALA A 478 -14.45 6.01 -8.90
CA ALA A 478 -13.58 6.89 -9.68
C ALA A 478 -14.18 7.33 -11.03
N GLU A 479 -15.21 6.65 -11.51
CA GLU A 479 -15.89 6.92 -12.76
C GLU A 479 -17.40 6.91 -12.57
N PRO A 480 -17.97 7.97 -11.96
CA PRO A 480 -19.40 8.06 -11.74
C PRO A 480 -20.20 7.80 -13.03
N GLY A 481 -21.25 6.99 -12.93
CA GLY A 481 -22.08 6.60 -14.06
C GLY A 481 -21.59 5.37 -14.84
N THR A 482 -20.41 4.80 -14.46
CA THR A 482 -19.96 3.50 -14.96
C THR A 482 -20.07 2.42 -13.89
N PRO A 483 -20.23 1.14 -14.27
CA PRO A 483 -20.23 0.06 -13.29
C PRO A 483 -18.83 -0.23 -12.71
N GLY A 484 -17.78 0.28 -13.37
CA GLY A 484 -16.40 -0.06 -13.04
C GLY A 484 -16.07 -1.53 -13.28
N GLN A 485 -15.11 -2.04 -12.55
CA GLN A 485 -14.67 -3.43 -12.67
C GLN A 485 -15.78 -4.39 -12.22
N ARG A 486 -16.41 -5.06 -13.17
CA ARG A 486 -17.51 -6.04 -12.99
C ARG A 486 -18.66 -5.57 -12.09
N GLY A 487 -18.90 -4.27 -12.00
CA GLY A 487 -19.97 -3.71 -11.19
C GLY A 487 -19.57 -3.36 -9.75
N ALA A 488 -18.32 -3.55 -9.39
CA ALA A 488 -17.86 -3.38 -8.00
C ALA A 488 -17.50 -1.95 -7.62
N ALA A 489 -17.41 -1.01 -8.56
CA ALA A 489 -16.88 0.33 -8.30
C ALA A 489 -17.53 1.01 -7.09
N GLY A 490 -16.69 1.46 -6.16
CA GLY A 490 -17.13 2.09 -4.92
C GLY A 490 -17.63 1.15 -3.83
N SER A 491 -17.33 -0.16 -3.90
CA SER A 491 -17.65 -1.12 -2.84
C SER A 491 -16.59 -1.13 -1.73
N GLY A 492 -16.99 -1.50 -0.52
CA GLY A 492 -16.07 -1.69 0.59
C GLY A 492 -15.10 -2.83 0.34
N ILE A 493 -15.63 -4.02 0.11
CA ILE A 493 -14.86 -5.24 -0.18
C ILE A 493 -15.39 -5.91 -1.45
N PHE A 494 -14.51 -6.30 -2.36
CA PHE A 494 -14.82 -7.02 -3.58
C PHE A 494 -14.27 -8.44 -3.51
N LEU A 495 -15.18 -9.44 -3.54
CA LEU A 495 -14.87 -10.87 -3.55
C LEU A 495 -14.94 -11.37 -5.01
N HIS A 496 -13.87 -11.15 -5.77
CA HIS A 496 -13.86 -11.39 -7.22
C HIS A 496 -13.36 -12.80 -7.52
N ALA A 497 -14.23 -13.62 -8.08
CA ALA A 497 -13.90 -14.99 -8.48
C ALA A 497 -13.23 -15.80 -7.35
N SER A 498 -13.57 -15.51 -6.11
CA SER A 498 -13.04 -16.11 -4.88
C SER A 498 -14.08 -17.02 -4.22
N GLN A 499 -13.67 -17.80 -3.23
CA GLN A 499 -14.53 -18.61 -2.35
C GLN A 499 -13.90 -18.70 -0.96
N ASN A 500 -14.65 -19.16 0.05
CA ASN A 500 -14.17 -19.37 1.42
C ASN A 500 -13.63 -18.13 2.16
N GLN A 501 -13.91 -16.91 1.69
CA GLN A 501 -13.37 -15.71 2.32
C GLN A 501 -14.15 -15.33 3.58
N ILE A 502 -13.45 -14.84 4.60
CA ILE A 502 -13.99 -14.44 5.90
C ILE A 502 -13.94 -12.92 6.02
N VAL A 503 -15.10 -12.29 6.25
CA VAL A 503 -15.23 -10.85 6.49
C VAL A 503 -15.98 -10.65 7.79
N ALA A 504 -15.29 -10.26 8.87
CA ALA A 504 -15.92 -10.22 10.17
C ALA A 504 -15.51 -9.02 11.02
N GLN A 505 -16.43 -8.52 11.86
CA GLN A 505 -16.13 -7.47 12.84
C GLN A 505 -15.58 -6.17 12.23
N ASN A 506 -15.87 -5.84 10.96
CA ASN A 506 -15.45 -4.59 10.35
C ASN A 506 -16.52 -3.49 10.51
N LEU A 507 -16.08 -2.25 10.40
CA LEU A 507 -16.92 -1.09 10.13
C LEU A 507 -16.72 -0.69 8.68
N MET A 508 -17.79 -0.74 7.87
CA MET A 508 -17.78 -0.30 6.47
C MET A 508 -18.81 0.79 6.28
N GLY A 509 -18.40 1.90 5.67
CA GLY A 509 -19.35 2.98 5.47
C GLY A 509 -18.99 4.02 4.42
N ARG A 510 -19.99 4.81 4.01
CA ARG A 510 -19.90 5.77 2.90
C ARG A 510 -19.36 5.13 1.63
N CYS A 511 -19.94 4.00 1.24
CA CYS A 511 -19.61 3.34 -0.01
C CYS A 511 -20.63 3.73 -1.09
N ASP A 512 -20.18 4.19 -2.26
CA ASP A 512 -21.06 4.49 -3.41
C ASP A 512 -21.80 3.25 -3.93
N ASN A 513 -21.37 2.08 -3.51
CA ASN A 513 -21.98 0.80 -3.86
C ASN A 513 -22.41 0.06 -2.56
N VAL A 514 -21.97 -1.16 -2.37
CA VAL A 514 -22.30 -2.00 -1.21
C VAL A 514 -21.10 -2.17 -0.28
N GLY A 515 -21.33 -2.65 0.92
CA GLY A 515 -20.27 -3.04 1.84
C GLY A 515 -19.45 -4.21 1.29
N VAL A 516 -20.10 -5.31 0.86
CA VAL A 516 -19.45 -6.50 0.28
C VAL A 516 -20.10 -6.88 -1.04
N PHE A 517 -19.30 -6.93 -2.09
CA PHE A 517 -19.73 -7.23 -3.47
C PHE A 517 -18.98 -8.45 -4.03
N PRO A 518 -19.64 -9.53 -4.44
CA PRO A 518 -19.03 -10.65 -5.15
C PRO A 518 -19.18 -10.53 -6.65
N ALA A 519 -18.27 -11.12 -7.42
CA ALA A 519 -18.47 -11.36 -8.85
C ALA A 519 -17.82 -12.67 -9.29
N LEU A 520 -18.40 -13.28 -10.29
CA LEU A 520 -17.85 -14.46 -10.96
C LEU A 520 -16.94 -14.07 -12.12
N ARG A 521 -16.01 -14.96 -12.45
CA ARG A 521 -15.17 -14.87 -13.65
C ARG A 521 -14.99 -16.26 -14.28
N PRO A 522 -16.06 -16.84 -14.83
CA PRO A 522 -16.05 -18.23 -15.31
C PRO A 522 -15.13 -18.46 -16.52
N ASP A 523 -14.78 -17.40 -17.24
CA ASP A 523 -13.90 -17.39 -18.39
C ASP A 523 -12.41 -17.52 -18.04
N ARG A 524 -12.04 -17.46 -16.73
CA ARG A 524 -10.65 -17.57 -16.27
C ARG A 524 -10.43 -18.84 -15.49
N ALA A 525 -9.46 -19.68 -15.92
CA ALA A 525 -9.09 -20.89 -15.20
C ALA A 525 -8.60 -20.59 -13.78
N GLY A 526 -9.03 -21.37 -12.80
CA GLY A 526 -8.71 -21.18 -11.38
C GLY A 526 -9.62 -20.20 -10.66
N SER A 527 -10.70 -19.73 -11.30
CA SER A 527 -11.72 -18.90 -10.66
C SER A 527 -12.51 -19.67 -9.61
N GLY A 528 -12.81 -19.04 -8.49
CA GLY A 528 -13.78 -19.51 -7.51
C GLY A 528 -15.23 -19.26 -7.94
N ASN A 529 -16.14 -19.88 -7.21
CA ASN A 529 -17.56 -19.91 -7.53
C ASN A 529 -18.42 -18.98 -6.65
N ALA A 530 -17.82 -18.04 -5.91
CA ALA A 530 -18.47 -17.11 -4.99
C ALA A 530 -19.34 -17.78 -3.93
N ARG A 531 -18.89 -18.95 -3.43
CA ARG A 531 -19.54 -19.73 -2.37
C ARG A 531 -18.71 -19.78 -1.10
N GLN A 532 -19.34 -20.20 -0.02
CA GLN A 532 -18.72 -20.44 1.29
C GLN A 532 -18.07 -19.21 1.90
N HIS A 533 -18.45 -18.01 1.42
CA HIS A 533 -18.05 -16.79 2.09
C HIS A 533 -18.75 -16.66 3.44
N GLN A 534 -18.05 -16.13 4.44
CA GLN A 534 -18.54 -15.94 5.79
C GLN A 534 -18.48 -14.45 6.16
N ILE A 535 -19.65 -13.80 6.23
CA ILE A 535 -19.77 -12.35 6.46
C ILE A 535 -20.46 -12.12 7.80
N HIS A 536 -19.68 -11.95 8.86
CA HIS A 536 -20.21 -11.97 10.23
C HIS A 536 -19.90 -10.73 11.05
N ASN A 537 -20.85 -10.30 11.85
CA ASN A 537 -20.64 -9.30 12.90
C ASN A 537 -20.08 -7.95 12.39
N ASN A 538 -20.30 -7.59 11.13
CA ASN A 538 -19.89 -6.30 10.60
C ASN A 538 -20.91 -5.21 10.90
N VAL A 539 -20.48 -3.95 10.85
CA VAL A 539 -21.34 -2.78 10.84
C VAL A 539 -21.26 -2.12 9.47
N PHE A 540 -22.39 -2.07 8.79
CA PHE A 540 -22.57 -1.37 7.52
C PHE A 540 -23.28 -0.05 7.76
N ALA A 541 -22.71 1.07 7.34
CA ALA A 541 -23.26 2.39 7.57
C ALA A 541 -23.20 3.27 6.33
N ARG A 542 -24.36 3.78 5.85
CA ARG A 542 -24.39 4.72 4.71
C ARG A 542 -23.74 4.17 3.44
N CYS A 543 -23.94 2.88 3.13
CA CYS A 543 -23.62 2.32 1.81
C CYS A 543 -24.83 2.50 0.90
N ASP A 544 -24.63 3.14 -0.26
CA ASP A 544 -25.74 3.68 -1.07
C ASP A 544 -26.68 2.61 -1.64
N LYS A 545 -26.13 1.44 -2.01
CA LYS A 545 -26.94 0.36 -2.56
C LYS A 545 -27.30 -0.73 -1.57
N GLY A 546 -26.52 -0.91 -0.51
CA GLY A 546 -26.81 -1.93 0.49
C GLY A 546 -25.59 -2.44 1.27
N GLY A 547 -25.79 -3.50 2.04
CA GLY A 547 -24.77 -4.10 2.89
C GLY A 547 -23.99 -5.19 2.17
N ILE A 548 -24.67 -6.27 1.80
CA ILE A 548 -24.08 -7.50 1.27
C ILE A 548 -24.83 -7.94 0.02
N VAL A 549 -24.09 -8.45 -0.96
CA VAL A 549 -24.65 -9.19 -2.10
C VAL A 549 -24.19 -10.64 -2.02
N PHE A 550 -25.08 -11.62 -2.22
CA PHE A 550 -24.75 -13.02 -2.40
C PHE A 550 -25.19 -13.52 -3.79
N LEU A 551 -24.30 -14.23 -4.45
CA LEU A 551 -24.56 -14.86 -5.75
C LEU A 551 -25.03 -16.31 -5.60
N ASP A 552 -24.89 -16.91 -4.41
CA ASP A 552 -25.24 -18.28 -4.12
C ASP A 552 -25.72 -18.42 -2.67
N ALA A 553 -26.63 -19.36 -2.43
CA ALA A 553 -27.16 -19.65 -1.11
C ALA A 553 -26.14 -20.31 -0.16
N ASP A 554 -25.07 -20.91 -0.70
CA ASP A 554 -23.99 -21.54 0.09
C ASP A 554 -22.99 -20.47 0.62
N ASN A 555 -23.53 -19.40 1.18
CA ASN A 555 -22.78 -18.34 1.87
C ASN A 555 -23.42 -18.07 3.23
N GLY A 556 -22.61 -17.67 4.22
CA GLY A 556 -23.07 -17.36 5.57
C GLY A 556 -23.02 -15.89 5.90
N ALA A 557 -24.07 -15.40 6.53
CA ALA A 557 -24.10 -14.08 7.16
C ALA A 557 -24.85 -14.15 8.48
N ASP A 558 -24.24 -13.61 9.55
CA ASP A 558 -24.96 -13.48 10.83
C ASP A 558 -24.34 -12.40 11.72
N GLY A 559 -25.18 -11.80 12.55
CA GLY A 559 -24.76 -10.81 13.52
C GLY A 559 -24.38 -9.45 12.92
N ASN A 560 -24.61 -9.22 11.63
CA ASN A 560 -24.31 -7.94 11.00
C ASN A 560 -25.33 -6.86 11.39
N VAL A 561 -24.88 -5.62 11.42
CA VAL A 561 -25.70 -4.44 11.72
C VAL A 561 -25.75 -3.51 10.52
N TYR A 562 -26.94 -3.08 10.20
CA TYR A 562 -27.26 -2.24 9.03
C TYR A 562 -27.79 -0.89 9.49
N ALA A 563 -26.97 0.15 9.35
CA ALA A 563 -27.28 1.51 9.82
C ALA A 563 -27.37 2.48 8.63
N SER A 564 -28.47 3.23 8.55
CA SER A 564 -28.66 4.24 7.48
C SER A 564 -28.46 3.69 6.05
N LEU A 565 -28.92 2.48 5.81
CA LEU A 565 -28.96 1.83 4.49
C LEU A 565 -30.39 1.87 3.93
N PRO A 566 -30.58 1.70 2.60
CA PRO A 566 -31.90 1.52 1.99
C PRO A 566 -32.72 0.43 2.70
N ASP A 567 -34.05 0.47 2.60
CA ASP A 567 -34.91 -0.56 3.21
C ASP A 567 -34.63 -1.95 2.63
N ARG A 568 -34.39 -2.02 1.36
CA ARG A 568 -33.91 -3.22 0.66
C ARG A 568 -32.40 -3.13 0.50
N PHE A 569 -31.69 -3.72 1.41
CA PHE A 569 -30.23 -3.59 1.54
C PHE A 569 -29.45 -4.87 1.20
N GLY A 570 -30.11 -6.01 1.21
CA GLY A 570 -29.51 -7.30 0.88
C GLY A 570 -29.70 -7.63 -0.60
N GLY A 571 -28.64 -7.97 -1.29
CA GLY A 571 -28.68 -8.39 -2.68
C GLY A 571 -28.64 -9.92 -2.81
N VAL A 572 -29.60 -10.52 -3.50
CA VAL A 572 -29.65 -11.96 -3.78
C VAL A 572 -29.69 -12.14 -5.29
N ALA A 573 -28.72 -12.87 -5.85
CA ALA A 573 -28.72 -13.17 -7.28
C ALA A 573 -29.77 -14.24 -7.60
N LYS A 574 -30.57 -13.95 -8.61
CA LYS A 574 -31.51 -14.88 -9.22
C LYS A 574 -31.49 -14.65 -10.72
N ASP A 575 -31.23 -15.71 -11.49
CA ASP A 575 -31.21 -15.65 -12.95
C ASP A 575 -30.30 -14.51 -13.48
N ASP A 576 -29.08 -14.41 -12.96
CA ASP A 576 -28.06 -13.40 -13.28
C ASP A 576 -28.43 -11.94 -12.92
N VAL A 577 -29.54 -11.73 -12.22
CA VAL A 577 -29.99 -10.42 -11.75
C VAL A 577 -29.98 -10.35 -10.24
N VAL A 578 -29.41 -9.28 -9.69
CA VAL A 578 -29.45 -9.02 -8.25
C VAL A 578 -30.81 -8.46 -7.86
N GLN A 579 -31.55 -9.21 -7.04
CA GLN A 579 -32.80 -8.77 -6.41
C GLN A 579 -32.48 -8.19 -5.03
N TRP A 580 -32.92 -6.98 -4.76
CA TRP A 580 -32.74 -6.33 -3.48
C TRP A 580 -33.89 -6.70 -2.54
N VAL A 581 -33.56 -7.16 -1.35
CA VAL A 581 -34.49 -7.64 -0.33
C VAL A 581 -34.36 -6.86 0.97
N ASP A 582 -35.44 -6.81 1.73
CA ASP A 582 -35.48 -6.25 3.09
C ASP A 582 -34.98 -7.27 4.13
N LEU A 583 -34.94 -6.86 5.40
CA LEU A 583 -34.41 -7.69 6.49
C LEU A 583 -35.24 -8.98 6.71
N GLU A 584 -36.54 -8.94 6.54
CA GLU A 584 -37.40 -10.11 6.72
C GLU A 584 -37.13 -11.15 5.64
N SER A 585 -37.10 -10.73 4.39
CA SER A 585 -36.75 -11.58 3.25
C SER A 585 -35.32 -12.10 3.34
N TRP A 586 -34.36 -11.27 3.80
CA TRP A 586 -32.97 -11.67 4.03
C TRP A 586 -32.88 -12.79 5.08
N ARG A 587 -33.61 -12.66 6.20
CA ARG A 587 -33.71 -13.70 7.23
C ARG A 587 -34.39 -14.97 6.76
N ALA A 588 -35.32 -14.91 5.83
CA ALA A 588 -35.95 -16.08 5.25
C ALA A 588 -34.95 -16.98 4.49
N HIS A 589 -33.80 -16.45 4.05
CA HIS A 589 -32.68 -17.23 3.53
C HIS A 589 -31.78 -17.83 4.63
N GLY A 590 -32.06 -17.60 5.91
CA GLY A 590 -31.27 -18.05 7.05
C GLY A 590 -30.13 -17.12 7.44
N TRP A 591 -30.03 -15.94 6.85
CA TRP A 591 -28.97 -14.97 7.09
C TRP A 591 -29.37 -13.93 8.15
N ASP A 592 -28.40 -13.46 8.95
CA ASP A 592 -28.53 -12.39 9.98
C ASP A 592 -29.68 -12.62 10.98
N LEU A 593 -29.81 -13.85 11.47
CA LEU A 593 -30.79 -14.16 12.49
C LEU A 593 -30.53 -13.42 13.81
N ARG A 594 -29.24 -13.14 14.12
CA ARG A 594 -28.78 -12.34 15.27
C ARG A 594 -28.42 -10.89 14.91
N GLY A 595 -28.36 -10.58 13.61
CA GLY A 595 -28.14 -9.25 13.09
C GLY A 595 -29.40 -8.40 12.99
N GLY A 596 -29.26 -7.18 12.51
CA GLY A 596 -30.43 -6.34 12.30
C GLY A 596 -30.10 -4.88 12.00
N ARG A 597 -31.16 -4.06 11.93
CA ARG A 597 -31.01 -2.61 11.77
C ARG A 597 -30.70 -1.95 13.12
N ALA A 598 -29.89 -0.90 13.07
CA ALA A 598 -29.61 -0.05 14.22
C ALA A 598 -29.67 1.43 13.84
N ALA A 599 -30.15 2.25 14.76
CA ALA A 599 -29.98 3.69 14.68
C ALA A 599 -28.55 4.03 15.12
N LEU A 600 -27.69 4.23 14.14
CA LEU A 600 -26.27 4.58 14.34
C LEU A 600 -25.93 5.73 13.41
N GLU A 601 -25.64 6.88 13.99
CA GLU A 601 -25.18 8.05 13.27
C GLU A 601 -23.68 8.22 13.54
N LEU A 602 -22.88 7.96 12.52
CA LEU A 602 -21.43 8.08 12.60
C LEU A 602 -20.83 8.61 11.30
N ASP A 603 -19.66 9.22 11.42
CA ASP A 603 -18.81 9.66 10.33
C ASP A 603 -17.35 9.41 10.68
N PHE A 604 -16.46 9.43 9.69
CA PHE A 604 -15.03 9.26 9.88
C PHE A 604 -14.27 10.28 9.04
N ASP A 605 -13.39 11.02 9.70
CA ASP A 605 -12.50 11.99 9.08
C ASP A 605 -11.15 11.31 8.76
N PRO A 606 -10.82 11.06 7.48
CA PRO A 606 -9.60 10.35 7.11
C PRO A 606 -8.31 11.12 7.41
N ASP A 607 -8.35 12.46 7.41
CA ASP A 607 -7.16 13.28 7.68
C ASP A 607 -6.77 13.24 9.15
N ARG A 608 -7.79 13.33 10.00
CA ARG A 608 -7.61 13.36 11.46
C ARG A 608 -7.66 11.96 12.07
N LEU A 609 -8.05 10.95 11.29
CA LEU A 609 -8.39 9.62 11.76
C LEU A 609 -9.42 9.69 12.92
N GLU A 610 -10.40 10.57 12.79
CA GLU A 610 -11.37 10.83 13.83
C GLU A 610 -12.71 10.17 13.48
N MET A 611 -13.12 9.20 14.29
CA MET A 611 -14.47 8.66 14.25
C MET A 611 -15.40 9.61 15.04
N LYS A 612 -16.43 10.13 14.38
CA LYS A 612 -17.47 10.98 14.99
C LYS A 612 -18.73 10.14 15.19
N VAL A 613 -19.22 10.08 16.41
CA VAL A 613 -20.41 9.30 16.75
C VAL A 613 -21.41 10.23 17.45
N VAL A 614 -22.64 10.26 16.95
CA VAL A 614 -23.72 11.09 17.52
C VAL A 614 -24.62 10.21 18.39
N GLY A 615 -24.83 10.64 19.62
CA GLY A 615 -25.72 9.97 20.56
C GLY A 615 -25.13 8.70 21.17
N ARG A 616 -26.01 7.89 21.76
CA ARG A 616 -25.62 6.61 22.38
C ARG A 616 -25.81 5.47 21.41
N VAL A 617 -24.74 4.72 21.17
CA VAL A 617 -24.75 3.54 20.30
C VAL A 617 -25.28 2.33 21.08
N ALA A 618 -26.34 1.72 20.58
CA ALA A 618 -26.90 0.46 21.08
C ALA A 618 -26.74 -0.63 20.01
N LEU A 619 -25.75 -1.48 20.20
CA LEU A 619 -25.50 -2.62 19.31
C LEU A 619 -25.81 -3.94 20.03
N PRO A 620 -26.28 -4.98 19.34
CA PRO A 620 -26.48 -6.29 19.91
C PRO A 620 -25.14 -6.87 20.41
N ARG A 621 -25.21 -7.90 21.23
CA ARG A 621 -24.03 -8.68 21.61
C ARG A 621 -24.07 -10.00 20.85
N VAL A 622 -23.03 -10.27 20.09
CA VAL A 622 -22.91 -11.45 19.24
C VAL A 622 -21.67 -12.27 19.60
N PRO A 623 -21.68 -13.58 19.38
CA PRO A 623 -20.48 -14.40 19.54
C PRO A 623 -19.37 -13.92 18.59
N VAL A 624 -18.13 -13.96 19.09
CA VAL A 624 -16.96 -13.72 18.24
C VAL A 624 -16.89 -14.80 17.17
N PHE A 625 -16.55 -14.38 15.95
CA PHE A 625 -16.46 -15.28 14.81
C PHE A 625 -15.02 -15.73 14.58
N ASN A 626 -14.87 -16.99 14.16
CA ASN A 626 -13.60 -17.63 13.85
C ASN A 626 -12.55 -17.45 14.98
N HIS A 627 -11.29 -17.34 14.63
CA HIS A 627 -10.16 -17.22 15.55
C HIS A 627 -9.78 -15.77 15.88
N ILE A 628 -10.74 -14.83 15.83
CA ILE A 628 -10.49 -13.42 16.17
C ILE A 628 -10.13 -13.31 17.65
N ASP A 629 -8.88 -12.96 17.92
CA ASP A 629 -8.25 -12.95 19.24
C ASP A 629 -8.35 -11.60 19.97
N SER A 630 -8.60 -10.52 19.24
CA SER A 630 -8.66 -9.16 19.80
C SER A 630 -9.59 -8.25 18.99
N ASP A 631 -9.80 -7.03 19.47
CA ASP A 631 -10.50 -5.96 18.75
C ASP A 631 -9.51 -4.97 18.07
N ALA A 632 -10.04 -3.99 17.34
CA ALA A 632 -9.25 -2.96 16.70
C ALA A 632 -8.39 -2.12 17.65
N GLU A 633 -8.60 -2.18 18.94
CA GLU A 633 -7.79 -1.51 19.97
C GLU A 633 -6.80 -2.47 20.66
N GLY A 634 -6.67 -3.72 20.22
CA GLY A 634 -5.81 -4.74 20.84
C GLY A 634 -6.37 -5.33 22.13
N LYS A 635 -7.62 -5.03 22.47
CA LYS A 635 -8.28 -5.65 23.64
C LYS A 635 -8.62 -7.09 23.31
N LEU A 636 -8.24 -8.02 24.16
CA LEU A 636 -8.56 -9.42 23.98
C LEU A 636 -10.06 -9.64 23.76
N ALA A 637 -10.37 -10.50 22.81
CA ALA A 637 -11.74 -10.81 22.45
C ALA A 637 -12.48 -11.49 23.62
N LYS A 638 -13.70 -11.00 23.91
CA LYS A 638 -14.62 -11.65 24.84
C LYS A 638 -15.56 -12.55 24.05
N PRO A 639 -16.08 -13.64 24.62
CA PRO A 639 -16.99 -14.56 23.93
C PRO A 639 -18.18 -13.87 23.27
N LEU A 640 -18.68 -12.79 23.89
CA LEU A 640 -19.74 -11.93 23.35
C LEU A 640 -19.27 -10.48 23.30
N ARG A 641 -19.37 -9.83 22.13
CA ARG A 641 -19.02 -8.43 21.92
C ARG A 641 -20.00 -7.75 20.96
N PRO A 642 -20.03 -6.41 20.89
CA PRO A 642 -20.75 -5.73 19.81
C PRO A 642 -20.18 -6.10 18.43
N PRO A 643 -21.00 -6.08 17.37
CA PRO A 643 -20.51 -6.09 15.99
C PRO A 643 -19.59 -4.90 15.70
N GLY A 644 -18.76 -5.05 14.67
CA GLY A 644 -17.79 -4.03 14.26
C GLY A 644 -16.46 -4.12 15.03
N PRO A 645 -15.52 -3.19 14.78
CA PRO A 645 -14.13 -3.33 15.18
C PRO A 645 -13.86 -3.14 16.67
N PHE A 646 -14.84 -2.70 17.48
CA PHE A 646 -14.62 -2.37 18.88
C PHE A 646 -15.39 -3.30 19.83
N ALA A 647 -14.67 -3.90 20.77
CA ALA A 647 -15.23 -4.91 21.68
C ALA A 647 -16.13 -4.34 22.78
N THR A 648 -16.12 -3.03 23.01
CA THR A 648 -16.90 -2.42 24.10
C THR A 648 -17.79 -1.28 23.58
N PRO A 649 -19.00 -1.10 24.16
CA PRO A 649 -19.86 0.04 23.80
C PRO A 649 -19.18 1.40 24.04
N GLN A 650 -18.27 1.49 25.01
CA GLN A 650 -17.54 2.71 25.35
C GLN A 650 -16.57 3.15 24.27
N SER A 651 -16.12 2.23 23.41
CA SER A 651 -15.24 2.53 22.27
C SER A 651 -16.01 3.17 21.10
N TRP A 652 -17.34 3.04 21.07
CA TRP A 652 -18.21 3.67 20.08
C TRP A 652 -18.58 5.11 20.51
N ARG A 653 -17.60 6.02 20.39
CA ARG A 653 -17.72 7.44 20.71
C ARG A 653 -16.83 8.27 19.80
N THR A 654 -17.06 9.57 19.76
CA THR A 654 -16.18 10.51 19.04
C THR A 654 -14.78 10.47 19.62
N ARG A 655 -13.77 10.14 18.77
CA ARG A 655 -12.36 10.01 19.15
C ARG A 655 -11.44 9.77 17.95
N ILE A 656 -10.17 10.00 18.16
CA ILE A 656 -9.11 9.58 17.23
C ILE A 656 -8.97 8.05 17.28
N VAL A 657 -8.85 7.44 16.09
CA VAL A 657 -8.65 6.01 15.91
C VAL A 657 -7.44 5.82 14.96
N ASP A 658 -6.25 6.00 15.49
CA ASP A 658 -5.00 5.72 14.77
C ASP A 658 -4.47 4.35 15.21
N PRO A 659 -4.58 3.32 14.39
CA PRO A 659 -4.20 1.96 14.76
C PRO A 659 -2.69 1.81 15.01
N ARG A 660 -1.88 2.72 14.48
CA ARG A 660 -0.41 2.72 14.62
C ARG A 660 0.06 3.18 16.01
N LYS A 661 -0.83 3.77 16.80
CA LYS A 661 -0.54 4.33 18.13
C LYS A 661 -1.00 3.40 19.25
N ARG A 662 -0.89 2.11 19.06
CA ARG A 662 -1.24 1.12 20.09
C ARG A 662 -0.09 0.82 21.04
#